data_7755c5782917a8447ff08d69c3ef5b4e
#
_entry.id   7755c5782917a8447ff08d69c3ef5b4e
#
_cell.length_a   1.000
_cell.length_b   1.000
_cell.length_c   1.000
_cell.angle_alpha   90.00
_cell.angle_beta   90.00
_cell.angle_gamma   90.00
#
_symmetry.space_group_name_H-M   'P 1'
#
loop_
_entity.id
_entity.type
_entity.pdbx_description
1 polymer ?
#
loop_
_entity_poly.entity_id
_entity_poly.type
_entity_poly.pdbx_seq_one_letter_code
_entity_poly.pdbx_strand_id
1 'polypeptide(L)'
;MIKKHGFLPMNKKEMKERGWEQADFVYICGDAYVDHPSFGAAIITRLLEDAGYKVAFIAQPDWNDESSIAVCGEPRLAFIVSAGNMDSMVNHYTSFKKRRHQDAYTPGGGFSGRPNRPTIVYSNLIRKTYKKTPILLGGIEASLRRLAHYDYWSDKVKRSVLLDSGADLLMYGMGEHSILEIAEALDSGIAVQDITYIRGTVFKCRDLEELSGDYELLPSYEEITESKETFAQSYYRQYVNTDAITAKRLVEPYKKKEYLVQNPPSLPLTQEEMDHVYELPYMTAWHPSYDKLGGVPALKEIKFSLTSNRGCFGGCSFCALTFHQGRRIQVRSQESIIKEAELIIKDPDFKGYIHDVGGPTADFRHTACEKQLKYGVCANKQCLFPKPCANMNADHSDYITLLRRLRALPGVKKVFIRSGIRFDYVLADKKDHFLEELCKYHVSGQLKVAPEHICDSVLKLMGKPENQVYEKFAKAYRNMNKKLGKKQYMVPYLMSSHPGSHLKEAIALAEYIRDLGYMPEQVQDFYPTPGTISTCMYYTGLDPRTMKEVYVPVTLKEKQMQRALIQYRNPENYDIVKAALIKAGREDLIGFDEHCLIPPRKMRHNYHPGKKVSADNTAKSKDGRADTRKYTKPKSGKPQNMKSKQFKTDKYKTGKDRPEDFKAGRQKNEKYKTDRFTGKTQERGKSKKKTIRNVHTRKKCR
;
A
#
# COMPACT_ATOMS: atom_id res chain seq x y z
N MET A 1 -10.74 22.74 27.24
CA MET A 1 -9.32 22.28 27.22
C MET A 1 -9.36 20.78 27.22
N ILE A 2 -9.05 20.14 26.07
CA ILE A 2 -8.88 18.70 25.98
C ILE A 2 -7.61 18.38 26.81
N LYS A 3 -7.76 17.69 27.95
CA LYS A 3 -6.61 17.21 28.71
C LYS A 3 -5.80 16.32 27.76
N LYS A 4 -4.59 16.72 27.38
CA LYS A 4 -3.69 15.86 26.65
C LYS A 4 -3.35 14.68 27.55
N HIS A 5 -3.86 13.50 27.23
CA HIS A 5 -3.61 12.26 27.99
C HIS A 5 -2.15 11.79 27.92
N GLY A 6 -1.31 12.45 27.12
CA GLY A 6 0.07 12.03 26.85
C GLY A 6 0.14 10.83 25.89
N PHE A 7 1.34 10.38 25.61
CA PHE A 7 1.56 9.14 24.85
C PHE A 7 1.11 7.92 25.66
N LEU A 8 0.65 6.87 24.97
CA LEU A 8 0.40 5.59 25.62
C LEU A 8 1.71 5.01 26.17
N PRO A 9 1.69 4.29 27.29
CA PRO A 9 2.89 3.73 27.89
C PRO A 9 3.51 2.65 27.02
N MET A 10 4.84 2.71 26.87
CA MET A 10 5.63 1.74 26.11
C MET A 10 6.39 0.74 26.99
N ASN A 11 6.29 0.85 28.31
CA ASN A 11 6.97 -0.01 29.28
C ASN A 11 6.28 0.05 30.65
N LYS A 12 6.68 -0.88 31.55
CA LYS A 12 6.13 -0.96 32.90
C LYS A 12 6.33 0.31 33.74
N LYS A 13 7.42 1.06 33.52
CA LYS A 13 7.67 2.31 34.26
C LYS A 13 6.61 3.35 33.89
N GLU A 14 6.38 3.56 32.59
CA GLU A 14 5.37 4.51 32.10
C GLU A 14 3.93 4.08 32.48
N MET A 15 3.68 2.75 32.55
CA MET A 15 2.40 2.24 33.07
C MET A 15 2.22 2.61 34.55
N LYS A 16 3.26 2.45 35.39
CA LYS A 16 3.23 2.84 36.81
C LYS A 16 3.03 4.34 37.01
N GLU A 17 3.61 5.17 36.14
CA GLU A 17 3.39 6.64 36.16
C GLU A 17 1.92 7.00 35.89
N ARG A 18 1.16 6.13 35.19
CA ARG A 18 -0.30 6.24 35.02
C ARG A 18 -1.11 5.53 36.13
N GLY A 19 -0.46 4.92 37.11
CA GLY A 19 -1.11 4.14 38.17
C GLY A 19 -1.61 2.78 37.72
N TRP A 20 -1.01 2.17 36.67
CA TRP A 20 -1.42 0.89 36.13
C TRP A 20 -0.45 -0.21 36.53
N GLU A 21 -0.97 -1.26 37.12
CA GLU A 21 -0.20 -2.49 37.39
C GLU A 21 -0.23 -3.43 36.14
N GLN A 22 -1.35 -3.43 35.41
CA GLN A 22 -1.55 -4.25 34.23
C GLN A 22 -2.32 -3.45 33.18
N ALA A 23 -1.98 -3.66 31.89
CA ALA A 23 -2.77 -3.17 30.75
C ALA A 23 -3.89 -4.15 30.41
N ASP A 24 -5.01 -3.67 29.87
CA ASP A 24 -6.06 -4.52 29.30
C ASP A 24 -5.63 -5.05 27.94
N PHE A 25 -5.04 -4.18 27.13
CA PHE A 25 -4.47 -4.53 25.83
C PHE A 25 -3.02 -4.11 25.71
N VAL A 26 -2.21 -4.93 25.03
CA VAL A 26 -0.87 -4.56 24.60
C VAL A 26 -0.85 -4.60 23.06
N TYR A 27 -0.65 -3.41 22.45
CA TYR A 27 -0.57 -3.27 21.00
C TYR A 27 0.88 -3.39 20.52
N ILE A 28 1.15 -4.34 19.62
CA ILE A 28 2.48 -4.59 19.05
C ILE A 28 2.49 -4.18 17.59
N CYS A 29 3.38 -3.26 17.23
CA CYS A 29 3.43 -2.64 15.92
C CYS A 29 4.79 -2.83 15.23
N GLY A 30 4.76 -3.13 13.94
CA GLY A 30 5.97 -3.10 13.10
C GLY A 30 6.48 -1.69 12.77
N ASP A 31 5.68 -0.65 12.99
CA ASP A 31 6.10 0.75 12.85
C ASP A 31 6.57 1.31 14.20
N ALA A 32 7.39 2.35 14.17
CA ALA A 32 7.64 3.21 15.32
C ALA A 32 6.33 3.84 15.82
N TYR A 33 6.25 4.15 17.12
CA TYR A 33 5.06 4.76 17.68
C TYR A 33 4.93 6.24 17.27
N VAL A 34 3.99 6.48 16.40
CA VAL A 34 3.53 7.80 15.98
C VAL A 34 2.06 7.92 16.35
N ASP A 35 1.74 8.84 17.26
CA ASP A 35 0.38 9.07 17.72
C ASP A 35 -0.28 10.17 16.87
N HIS A 36 -0.82 9.73 15.72
CA HIS A 36 -1.41 10.63 14.72
C HIS A 36 -2.56 9.91 13.99
N PRO A 37 -3.69 10.57 13.67
CA PRO A 37 -4.88 9.94 13.06
C PRO A 37 -4.66 9.39 11.63
N SER A 38 -3.49 9.58 11.03
CA SER A 38 -3.09 8.90 9.79
C SER A 38 -2.43 7.55 10.03
N PHE A 39 -2.25 7.11 11.28
CA PHE A 39 -1.69 5.83 11.66
C PHE A 39 -2.77 4.93 12.25
N GLY A 40 -3.04 3.78 11.60
CA GLY A 40 -4.07 2.86 12.07
C GLY A 40 -3.83 2.35 13.50
N ALA A 41 -2.57 2.18 13.90
CA ALA A 41 -2.21 1.80 15.27
C ALA A 41 -2.66 2.85 16.29
N ALA A 42 -2.46 4.14 16.00
CA ALA A 42 -2.90 5.23 16.87
C ALA A 42 -4.43 5.28 16.95
N ILE A 43 -5.14 5.11 15.83
CA ILE A 43 -6.61 5.11 15.82
C ILE A 43 -7.15 4.00 16.73
N ILE A 44 -6.73 2.76 16.53
CA ILE A 44 -7.23 1.60 17.28
C ILE A 44 -6.92 1.73 18.78
N THR A 45 -5.71 2.16 19.13
CA THR A 45 -5.31 2.28 20.53
C THR A 45 -5.99 3.45 21.23
N ARG A 46 -6.21 4.58 20.54
CA ARG A 46 -6.96 5.72 21.09
C ARG A 46 -8.44 5.44 21.24
N LEU A 47 -9.06 4.69 20.33
CA LEU A 47 -10.45 4.23 20.47
C LEU A 47 -10.62 3.33 21.69
N LEU A 48 -9.70 2.39 21.92
CA LEU A 48 -9.75 1.55 23.12
C LEU A 48 -9.53 2.37 24.40
N GLU A 49 -8.62 3.36 24.40
CA GLU A 49 -8.43 4.25 25.55
C GLU A 49 -9.68 5.10 25.82
N ASP A 50 -10.33 5.61 24.77
CA ASP A 50 -11.57 6.37 24.86
C ASP A 50 -12.74 5.53 25.42
N ALA A 51 -12.79 4.24 25.06
CA ALA A 51 -13.71 3.26 25.61
C ALA A 51 -13.38 2.84 27.06
N GLY A 52 -12.33 3.39 27.68
CA GLY A 52 -11.96 3.17 29.07
C GLY A 52 -10.95 2.06 29.33
N TYR A 53 -10.43 1.40 28.28
CA TYR A 53 -9.42 0.34 28.44
C TYR A 53 -8.02 0.91 28.63
N LYS A 54 -7.21 0.21 29.44
CA LYS A 54 -5.80 0.49 29.65
C LYS A 54 -4.99 -0.12 28.49
N VAL A 55 -4.41 0.71 27.65
CA VAL A 55 -3.68 0.26 26.45
C VAL A 55 -2.21 0.61 26.55
N ALA A 56 -1.34 -0.39 26.45
CA ALA A 56 0.11 -0.21 26.31
C ALA A 56 0.55 -0.47 24.86
N PHE A 57 1.67 0.14 24.46
CA PHE A 57 2.16 0.09 23.08
C PHE A 57 3.60 -0.41 23.01
N ILE A 58 3.88 -1.45 22.23
CA ILE A 58 5.24 -1.95 21.95
C ILE A 58 5.53 -1.71 20.47
N ALA A 59 6.44 -0.78 20.18
CA ALA A 59 6.84 -0.44 18.83
C ALA A 59 8.13 -1.19 18.45
N GLN A 60 8.10 -1.88 17.31
CA GLN A 60 9.28 -2.53 16.73
C GLN A 60 10.09 -3.35 17.75
N PRO A 61 9.46 -4.33 18.45
CA PRO A 61 10.20 -5.18 19.38
C PRO A 61 11.32 -5.94 18.65
N ASP A 62 12.43 -6.17 19.35
CA ASP A 62 13.53 -6.99 18.81
C ASP A 62 13.05 -8.44 18.68
N TRP A 63 12.87 -8.91 17.47
CA TRP A 63 12.38 -10.26 17.19
C TRP A 63 13.41 -11.38 17.50
N ASN A 64 14.64 -11.03 17.84
CA ASN A 64 15.66 -11.95 18.29
C ASN A 64 15.71 -12.09 19.82
N ASP A 65 14.98 -11.22 20.55
CA ASP A 65 14.91 -11.21 21.99
C ASP A 65 13.46 -11.35 22.48
N GLU A 66 13.15 -12.49 23.11
CA GLU A 66 11.82 -12.76 23.65
C GLU A 66 11.42 -11.80 24.77
N SER A 67 12.37 -11.19 25.48
CA SER A 67 12.10 -10.21 26.53
C SER A 67 11.50 -8.91 26.00
N SER A 68 11.76 -8.59 24.73
CA SER A 68 11.25 -7.39 24.06
C SER A 68 9.70 -7.33 23.98
N ILE A 69 9.03 -8.50 23.98
CA ILE A 69 7.57 -8.62 24.00
C ILE A 69 7.01 -8.44 25.43
N ALA A 70 7.83 -8.65 26.47
CA ALA A 70 7.40 -8.65 27.86
C ALA A 70 7.57 -7.29 28.57
N VAL A 71 8.03 -6.26 27.86
CA VAL A 71 8.35 -4.94 28.45
C VAL A 71 7.14 -4.25 29.11
N CYS A 72 5.91 -4.54 28.65
CA CYS A 72 4.66 -4.08 29.25
C CYS A 72 3.97 -5.15 30.13
N GLY A 73 4.48 -6.39 30.14
CA GLY A 73 3.86 -7.52 30.81
C GLY A 73 2.75 -8.17 30.01
N GLU A 74 2.06 -9.13 30.63
CA GLU A 74 0.92 -9.83 30.06
C GLU A 74 -0.33 -8.94 30.13
N PRO A 75 -1.07 -8.71 29.03
CA PRO A 75 -2.33 -7.98 29.10
C PRO A 75 -3.42 -8.80 29.77
N ARG A 76 -4.40 -8.13 30.36
CA ARG A 76 -5.58 -8.77 30.97
C ARG A 76 -6.48 -9.44 29.91
N LEU A 77 -6.63 -8.83 28.74
CA LEU A 77 -7.58 -9.27 27.70
C LEU A 77 -6.85 -9.85 26.48
N ALA A 78 -6.03 -9.09 25.77
CA ALA A 78 -5.38 -9.57 24.56
C ALA A 78 -4.13 -8.77 24.13
N PHE A 79 -3.27 -9.43 23.36
CA PHE A 79 -2.31 -8.77 22.48
C PHE A 79 -2.98 -8.42 21.15
N ILE A 80 -2.67 -7.23 20.61
CA ILE A 80 -3.08 -6.81 19.27
C ILE A 80 -1.81 -6.65 18.44
N VAL A 81 -1.75 -7.30 17.26
CA VAL A 81 -0.54 -7.33 16.44
C VAL A 81 -0.81 -6.77 15.05
N SER A 82 -0.01 -5.81 14.61
CA SER A 82 -0.02 -5.30 13.24
C SER A 82 1.37 -5.11 12.66
N ALA A 83 1.47 -5.16 11.33
CA ALA A 83 2.70 -4.85 10.62
C ALA A 83 3.00 -3.33 10.54
N GLY A 84 2.04 -2.49 10.91
CA GLY A 84 2.07 -1.04 10.73
C GLY A 84 1.23 -0.57 9.54
N ASN A 85 1.52 0.64 9.06
CA ASN A 85 0.75 1.30 8.00
C ASN A 85 0.93 0.68 6.61
N MET A 86 1.95 -0.11 6.40
CA MET A 86 2.22 -0.79 5.14
C MET A 86 2.41 -2.29 5.34
N ASP A 87 2.07 -3.05 4.30
CA ASP A 87 2.52 -4.43 4.17
C ASP A 87 4.06 -4.49 4.22
N SER A 88 4.60 -5.34 5.10
CA SER A 88 6.05 -5.40 5.36
C SER A 88 6.85 -5.77 4.12
N MET A 89 6.35 -6.71 3.31
CA MET A 89 7.06 -7.17 2.12
C MET A 89 7.07 -6.09 1.02
N VAL A 90 5.97 -5.33 0.89
CA VAL A 90 5.88 -4.17 -0.02
C VAL A 90 6.81 -3.04 0.46
N ASN A 91 6.89 -2.83 1.77
CA ASN A 91 7.77 -1.80 2.34
C ASN A 91 9.25 -2.16 2.22
N HIS A 92 9.61 -3.42 2.42
CA HIS A 92 11.00 -3.85 2.46
C HIS A 92 11.62 -4.09 1.08
N TYR A 93 10.81 -4.43 0.08
CA TYR A 93 11.33 -4.88 -1.22
C TYR A 93 10.72 -4.14 -2.39
N THR A 94 11.52 -3.97 -3.44
CA THR A 94 11.04 -3.49 -4.74
C THR A 94 10.31 -4.59 -5.50
N SER A 95 9.64 -4.24 -6.60
CA SER A 95 9.05 -5.19 -7.56
C SER A 95 10.07 -6.16 -8.19
N PHE A 96 11.37 -5.84 -8.14
CA PHE A 96 12.49 -6.71 -8.54
C PHE A 96 13.05 -7.54 -7.39
N LYS A 97 12.34 -7.63 -6.26
CA LYS A 97 12.76 -8.34 -5.04
C LYS A 97 14.10 -7.82 -4.45
N LYS A 98 14.52 -6.61 -4.82
CA LYS A 98 15.69 -5.94 -4.22
C LYS A 98 15.27 -5.30 -2.90
N ARG A 99 16.08 -5.48 -1.87
CA ARG A 99 15.85 -4.87 -0.56
C ARG A 99 15.99 -3.35 -0.66
N ARG A 100 15.09 -2.61 -0.03
CA ARG A 100 15.19 -1.15 0.11
C ARG A 100 16.22 -0.81 1.20
N HIS A 101 16.74 0.40 1.17
CA HIS A 101 17.77 0.85 2.12
C HIS A 101 17.21 1.73 3.24
N GLN A 102 15.95 2.14 3.13
CA GLN A 102 15.29 3.04 4.08
C GLN A 102 13.87 2.54 4.38
N ASP A 103 13.46 2.77 5.62
CA ASP A 103 12.09 2.56 6.09
C ASP A 103 11.61 3.85 6.75
N ALA A 104 10.67 4.55 6.11
CA ALA A 104 10.16 5.83 6.60
C ALA A 104 9.41 5.70 7.93
N TYR A 105 8.98 4.50 8.30
CA TYR A 105 8.24 4.20 9.52
C TYR A 105 9.13 3.74 10.69
N THR A 106 10.45 3.77 10.52
CA THR A 106 11.42 3.46 11.55
C THR A 106 12.12 4.73 12.01
N PRO A 107 12.52 4.85 13.29
CA PRO A 107 13.23 6.02 13.79
C PRO A 107 14.50 6.31 12.98
N GLY A 108 14.69 7.56 12.57
CA GLY A 108 15.79 7.99 11.71
C GLY A 108 15.73 7.45 10.27
N GLY A 109 14.67 6.73 9.87
CA GLY A 109 14.58 6.09 8.55
C GLY A 109 15.42 4.82 8.40
N GLY A 110 15.91 4.26 9.50
CA GLY A 110 16.73 3.03 9.52
C GLY A 110 15.98 1.81 9.02
N PHE A 111 16.70 0.84 8.46
CA PHE A 111 16.09 -0.31 7.78
C PHE A 111 15.87 -1.54 8.68
N SER A 112 16.44 -1.60 9.88
CA SER A 112 16.45 -2.80 10.73
C SER A 112 15.35 -2.85 11.79
N GLY A 113 14.39 -1.92 11.78
CA GLY A 113 13.40 -1.77 12.85
C GLY A 113 12.28 -2.81 12.86
N ARG A 114 12.04 -3.55 11.77
CA ARG A 114 11.00 -4.59 11.72
C ARG A 114 11.45 -5.82 10.93
N PRO A 115 10.92 -7.03 11.26
CA PRO A 115 11.16 -8.25 10.49
C PRO A 115 10.32 -8.29 9.21
N ASN A 116 10.62 -9.24 8.32
CA ASN A 116 9.69 -9.63 7.28
C ASN A 116 8.48 -10.32 7.93
N ARG A 117 7.26 -9.99 7.47
CA ARG A 117 5.99 -10.55 7.97
C ARG A 117 5.86 -10.44 9.50
N PRO A 118 5.91 -9.22 10.05
CA PRO A 118 5.88 -9.00 11.50
C PRO A 118 4.63 -9.58 12.15
N THR A 119 3.48 -9.64 11.47
CA THR A 119 2.28 -10.30 11.97
C THR A 119 2.52 -11.75 12.38
N ILE A 120 3.31 -12.51 11.59
CA ILE A 120 3.68 -13.90 11.93
C ILE A 120 4.77 -13.92 12.99
N VAL A 121 5.82 -13.12 12.80
CA VAL A 121 7.01 -13.16 13.68
C VAL A 121 6.65 -12.74 15.10
N TYR A 122 5.95 -11.62 15.27
CA TYR A 122 5.56 -11.12 16.59
C TYR A 122 4.54 -12.04 17.28
N SER A 123 3.56 -12.59 16.56
CA SER A 123 2.61 -13.54 17.15
C SER A 123 3.32 -14.80 17.65
N ASN A 124 4.26 -15.33 16.87
CA ASN A 124 5.06 -16.48 17.31
C ASN A 124 5.94 -16.15 18.53
N LEU A 125 6.47 -14.94 18.60
CA LEU A 125 7.25 -14.47 19.75
C LEU A 125 6.35 -14.36 21.01
N ILE A 126 5.13 -13.82 20.87
CA ILE A 126 4.15 -13.79 21.95
C ILE A 126 3.80 -15.21 22.42
N ARG A 127 3.54 -16.16 21.52
CA ARG A 127 3.19 -17.54 21.88
C ARG A 127 4.29 -18.28 22.63
N LYS A 128 5.54 -17.96 22.40
CA LYS A 128 6.67 -18.50 23.18
C LYS A 128 6.63 -18.04 24.62
N THR A 129 6.33 -16.75 24.84
CA THR A 129 6.33 -16.12 26.16
C THR A 129 4.99 -16.33 26.89
N TYR A 130 3.86 -16.10 26.18
CA TYR A 130 2.50 -16.14 26.73
C TYR A 130 1.65 -17.14 25.93
N LYS A 131 1.60 -18.37 26.42
CA LYS A 131 1.01 -19.51 25.68
C LYS A 131 -0.49 -19.43 25.46
N LYS A 132 -1.24 -18.81 26.38
CA LYS A 132 -2.72 -18.84 26.41
C LYS A 132 -3.37 -17.48 26.17
N THR A 133 -2.64 -16.40 26.29
CA THR A 133 -3.19 -15.04 26.12
C THR A 133 -3.69 -14.84 24.70
N PRO A 134 -4.90 -14.32 24.49
CA PRO A 134 -5.44 -14.07 23.17
C PRO A 134 -4.54 -13.16 22.32
N ILE A 135 -4.42 -13.49 21.02
CA ILE A 135 -3.72 -12.70 20.03
C ILE A 135 -4.69 -12.32 18.92
N LEU A 136 -4.90 -11.01 18.75
CA LEU A 136 -5.73 -10.42 17.71
C LEU A 136 -4.83 -9.85 16.61
N LEU A 137 -5.02 -10.27 15.35
CA LEU A 137 -4.33 -9.67 14.22
C LEU A 137 -5.12 -8.51 13.66
N GLY A 138 -4.43 -7.48 13.17
CA GLY A 138 -5.04 -6.35 12.49
C GLY A 138 -4.11 -5.66 11.49
N GLY A 139 -4.60 -4.56 10.89
CA GLY A 139 -3.87 -3.76 9.93
C GLY A 139 -3.84 -4.36 8.51
N ILE A 140 -3.19 -3.64 7.60
CA ILE A 140 -3.25 -3.95 6.17
C ILE A 140 -2.63 -5.30 5.81
N GLU A 141 -1.51 -5.69 6.43
CA GLU A 141 -0.84 -6.98 6.15
C GLU A 141 -1.75 -8.16 6.49
N ALA A 142 -2.38 -8.14 7.66
CA ALA A 142 -3.35 -9.17 8.07
C ALA A 142 -4.58 -9.16 7.16
N SER A 143 -5.13 -7.99 6.88
CA SER A 143 -6.31 -7.81 6.04
C SER A 143 -6.12 -8.39 4.64
N LEU A 144 -4.97 -8.16 3.99
CA LEU A 144 -4.68 -8.65 2.64
C LEU A 144 -4.34 -10.15 2.59
N ARG A 145 -4.00 -10.76 3.73
CA ARG A 145 -3.61 -12.19 3.85
C ARG A 145 -4.57 -13.01 4.71
N ARG A 146 -5.82 -12.53 4.85
CA ARG A 146 -6.82 -13.14 5.74
C ARG A 146 -7.32 -14.51 5.29
N LEU A 147 -7.27 -14.79 3.98
CA LEU A 147 -7.57 -16.09 3.36
C LEU A 147 -6.35 -16.56 2.54
N ALA A 148 -6.46 -17.68 1.84
CA ALA A 148 -5.42 -18.15 0.93
C ALA A 148 -5.07 -17.08 -0.11
N HIS A 149 -3.78 -16.82 -0.30
CA HIS A 149 -3.32 -15.72 -1.14
C HIS A 149 -2.01 -16.06 -1.84
N TYR A 150 -1.79 -15.47 -3.01
CA TYR A 150 -0.49 -15.55 -3.69
C TYR A 150 0.51 -14.61 -3.02
N ASP A 151 1.63 -15.15 -2.57
CA ASP A 151 2.78 -14.41 -2.05
C ASP A 151 3.85 -14.24 -3.12
N TYR A 152 3.97 -13.03 -3.62
CA TYR A 152 4.93 -12.68 -4.69
C TYR A 152 6.38 -12.98 -4.33
N TRP A 153 6.76 -12.82 -3.06
CA TRP A 153 8.14 -13.04 -2.62
C TRP A 153 8.56 -14.50 -2.75
N SER A 154 7.75 -15.41 -2.24
CA SER A 154 8.02 -16.85 -2.29
C SER A 154 7.52 -17.52 -3.58
N ASP A 155 6.79 -16.80 -4.44
CA ASP A 155 6.15 -17.29 -5.67
C ASP A 155 5.27 -18.52 -5.43
N LYS A 156 4.46 -18.46 -4.37
CA LYS A 156 3.59 -19.56 -3.93
C LYS A 156 2.27 -19.04 -3.37
N VAL A 157 1.24 -19.85 -3.46
CA VAL A 157 0.03 -19.67 -2.67
C VAL A 157 0.34 -20.01 -1.22
N LYS A 158 -0.02 -19.11 -0.31
CA LYS A 158 0.13 -19.25 1.14
C LYS A 158 -1.24 -19.41 1.78
N ARG A 159 -1.26 -20.10 2.91
CA ARG A 159 -2.45 -20.18 3.78
C ARG A 159 -2.76 -18.79 4.37
N SER A 160 -3.91 -18.67 4.98
CA SER A 160 -4.22 -17.49 5.79
C SER A 160 -3.13 -17.19 6.82
N VAL A 161 -2.84 -15.90 7.01
CA VAL A 161 -1.93 -15.43 8.04
C VAL A 161 -2.41 -15.80 9.45
N LEU A 162 -3.72 -15.97 9.67
CA LEU A 162 -4.29 -16.41 10.94
C LEU A 162 -3.80 -17.82 11.32
N LEU A 163 -3.68 -18.72 10.35
CA LEU A 163 -3.13 -20.07 10.57
C LEU A 163 -1.62 -20.05 10.74
N ASP A 164 -0.91 -19.27 9.90
CA ASP A 164 0.55 -19.25 9.88
C ASP A 164 1.15 -18.51 11.10
N SER A 165 0.41 -17.58 11.71
CA SER A 165 0.84 -16.84 12.90
C SER A 165 0.53 -17.53 14.23
N GLY A 166 -0.40 -18.48 14.24
CA GLY A 166 -0.91 -19.06 15.48
C GLY A 166 -1.73 -18.10 16.35
N ALA A 167 -2.20 -16.98 15.79
CA ALA A 167 -3.13 -16.06 16.45
C ALA A 167 -4.54 -16.65 16.57
N ASP A 168 -5.40 -16.01 17.34
CA ASP A 168 -6.74 -16.54 17.66
C ASP A 168 -7.83 -15.94 16.77
N LEU A 169 -7.77 -14.64 16.53
CA LEU A 169 -8.75 -13.90 15.75
C LEU A 169 -8.05 -12.87 14.85
N LEU A 170 -8.61 -12.60 13.68
CA LEU A 170 -8.09 -11.60 12.76
C LEU A 170 -9.18 -10.58 12.42
N MET A 171 -8.85 -9.30 12.57
CA MET A 171 -9.67 -8.18 12.10
C MET A 171 -9.18 -7.73 10.72
N TYR A 172 -10.09 -7.49 9.80
CA TYR A 172 -9.76 -7.02 8.46
C TYR A 172 -10.58 -5.77 8.07
N GLY A 173 -10.06 -5.03 7.11
CA GLY A 173 -10.68 -3.78 6.70
C GLY A 173 -10.41 -2.65 7.71
N MET A 174 -11.38 -1.77 7.87
CA MET A 174 -11.38 -0.70 8.88
C MET A 174 -11.91 -1.29 10.19
N GLY A 175 -11.06 -1.33 11.21
CA GLY A 175 -11.27 -2.16 12.39
C GLY A 175 -11.93 -1.48 13.58
N GLU A 176 -12.43 -0.24 13.43
CA GLU A 176 -12.93 0.56 14.55
C GLU A 176 -14.10 -0.10 15.30
N HIS A 177 -15.14 -0.54 14.58
CA HIS A 177 -16.27 -1.26 15.19
C HIS A 177 -15.82 -2.61 15.73
N SER A 178 -15.09 -3.39 14.91
CA SER A 178 -14.68 -4.76 15.29
C SER A 178 -13.86 -4.77 16.57
N ILE A 179 -12.94 -3.82 16.78
CA ILE A 179 -12.09 -3.81 17.97
C ILE A 179 -12.86 -3.49 19.23
N LEU A 180 -13.84 -2.57 19.16
CA LEU A 180 -14.68 -2.23 20.30
C LEU A 180 -15.60 -3.40 20.69
N GLU A 181 -16.27 -4.03 19.71
CA GLU A 181 -17.09 -5.20 19.94
C GLU A 181 -16.28 -6.40 20.51
N ILE A 182 -15.06 -6.64 20.01
CA ILE A 182 -14.15 -7.66 20.53
C ILE A 182 -13.71 -7.34 21.96
N ALA A 183 -13.39 -6.07 22.25
CA ALA A 183 -12.99 -5.64 23.57
C ALA A 183 -14.10 -5.86 24.60
N GLU A 184 -15.33 -5.49 24.26
CA GLU A 184 -16.52 -5.71 25.09
C GLU A 184 -16.79 -7.22 25.32
N ALA A 185 -16.68 -8.03 24.27
CA ALA A 185 -16.87 -9.48 24.38
C ALA A 185 -15.83 -10.11 25.31
N LEU A 186 -14.54 -9.79 25.16
CA LEU A 186 -13.48 -10.30 26.03
C LEU A 186 -13.61 -9.82 27.47
N ASP A 187 -13.98 -8.56 27.68
CA ASP A 187 -14.17 -7.97 29.01
C ASP A 187 -15.38 -8.58 29.73
N SER A 188 -16.40 -8.97 28.99
CA SER A 188 -17.57 -9.74 29.48
C SER A 188 -17.24 -11.21 29.77
N GLY A 189 -16.00 -11.66 29.54
CA GLY A 189 -15.56 -13.04 29.82
C GLY A 189 -15.84 -14.04 28.70
N ILE A 190 -16.25 -13.59 27.50
CA ILE A 190 -16.41 -14.47 26.34
C ILE A 190 -15.02 -14.91 25.87
N ALA A 191 -14.80 -16.22 25.74
CA ALA A 191 -13.52 -16.73 25.28
C ALA A 191 -13.29 -16.36 23.80
N VAL A 192 -12.05 -16.04 23.41
CA VAL A 192 -11.74 -15.54 22.07
C VAL A 192 -12.16 -16.47 20.94
N GLN A 193 -12.16 -17.79 21.16
CA GLN A 193 -12.63 -18.79 20.21
C GLN A 193 -14.15 -18.77 19.97
N ASP A 194 -14.91 -18.21 20.92
CA ASP A 194 -16.37 -18.13 20.85
C ASP A 194 -16.83 -16.81 20.21
N ILE A 195 -15.91 -15.89 19.95
CA ILE A 195 -16.17 -14.62 19.24
C ILE A 195 -16.25 -14.89 17.73
N THR A 196 -17.36 -15.51 17.30
CA THR A 196 -17.58 -15.97 15.91
C THR A 196 -18.55 -15.08 15.12
N TYR A 197 -19.19 -14.10 15.77
CA TYR A 197 -20.31 -13.33 15.24
C TYR A 197 -19.95 -11.90 14.83
N ILE A 198 -18.79 -11.38 15.23
CA ILE A 198 -18.41 -9.99 14.98
C ILE A 198 -18.05 -9.77 13.51
N ARG A 199 -18.63 -8.74 12.89
CA ARG A 199 -18.32 -8.35 11.51
C ARG A 199 -16.89 -7.86 11.36
N GLY A 200 -16.31 -8.02 10.16
CA GLY A 200 -14.93 -7.61 9.91
C GLY A 200 -13.89 -8.53 10.54
N THR A 201 -14.26 -9.75 10.92
CA THR A 201 -13.36 -10.73 11.52
C THR A 201 -13.18 -11.99 10.67
N VAL A 202 -12.09 -12.70 10.94
CA VAL A 202 -11.83 -14.07 10.45
C VAL A 202 -11.42 -14.92 11.63
N PHE A 203 -12.03 -16.08 11.76
CA PHE A 203 -11.80 -17.03 12.86
C PHE A 203 -11.65 -18.46 12.35
N LYS A 204 -11.15 -19.34 13.21
CA LYS A 204 -10.98 -20.77 12.94
C LYS A 204 -12.22 -21.52 13.40
N CYS A 205 -12.70 -22.47 12.60
CA CYS A 205 -13.83 -23.33 12.90
C CYS A 205 -13.47 -24.78 12.61
N ARG A 206 -13.99 -25.71 13.40
CA ARG A 206 -13.79 -27.16 13.20
C ARG A 206 -15.06 -27.87 12.81
N ASP A 207 -16.21 -27.30 13.14
CA ASP A 207 -17.52 -27.84 12.81
C ASP A 207 -18.38 -26.78 12.14
N LEU A 208 -18.79 -27.03 10.91
CA LEU A 208 -19.66 -26.12 10.16
C LEU A 208 -21.12 -26.18 10.62
N GLU A 209 -21.52 -27.23 11.35
CA GLU A 209 -22.88 -27.34 11.92
C GLU A 209 -23.11 -26.32 13.04
N GLU A 210 -22.03 -25.87 13.69
CA GLU A 210 -22.09 -24.81 14.72
C GLU A 210 -22.22 -23.40 14.12
N LEU A 211 -22.00 -23.24 12.80
CA LEU A 211 -22.13 -21.94 12.13
C LEU A 211 -23.60 -21.58 11.91
N SER A 212 -24.06 -20.55 12.61
CA SER A 212 -25.36 -19.95 12.36
C SER A 212 -25.41 -19.12 11.10
N GLY A 213 -26.50 -19.23 10.31
CA GLY A 213 -26.77 -18.42 9.14
C GLY A 213 -26.08 -18.90 7.85
N ASP A 214 -26.39 -18.18 6.75
CA ASP A 214 -25.89 -18.53 5.41
C ASP A 214 -24.41 -18.22 5.23
N TYR A 215 -23.72 -19.11 4.54
CA TYR A 215 -22.33 -18.89 4.11
C TYR A 215 -22.10 -19.37 2.68
N GLU A 216 -21.05 -18.88 2.05
CA GLU A 216 -20.56 -19.35 0.77
C GLU A 216 -19.29 -20.18 1.00
N LEU A 217 -19.32 -21.44 0.55
CA LEU A 217 -18.17 -22.34 0.62
C LEU A 217 -17.24 -22.05 -0.55
N LEU A 218 -16.01 -21.62 -0.25
CA LEU A 218 -14.93 -21.45 -1.22
C LEU A 218 -14.28 -22.81 -1.55
N PRO A 219 -13.56 -22.93 -2.67
CA PRO A 219 -12.65 -24.05 -2.89
C PRO A 219 -11.66 -24.20 -1.72
N SER A 220 -11.25 -25.43 -1.42
CA SER A 220 -10.26 -25.69 -0.38
C SER A 220 -8.89 -25.11 -0.72
N TYR A 221 -8.06 -24.88 0.30
CA TYR A 221 -6.67 -24.45 0.11
C TYR A 221 -5.89 -25.39 -0.82
N GLU A 222 -6.13 -26.68 -0.73
CA GLU A 222 -5.51 -27.71 -1.57
C GLU A 222 -5.88 -27.51 -3.05
N GLU A 223 -7.18 -27.42 -3.34
CA GLU A 223 -7.68 -27.17 -4.71
C GLU A 223 -7.15 -25.84 -5.29
N ILE A 224 -7.10 -24.78 -4.45
CA ILE A 224 -6.54 -23.47 -4.84
C ILE A 224 -5.05 -23.56 -5.16
N THR A 225 -4.29 -24.41 -4.48
CA THR A 225 -2.85 -24.58 -4.72
C THR A 225 -2.54 -25.46 -5.93
N GLU A 226 -3.44 -26.39 -6.28
CA GLU A 226 -3.28 -27.30 -7.40
C GLU A 226 -3.69 -26.68 -8.74
N SER A 227 -4.68 -25.76 -8.73
CA SER A 227 -5.24 -25.17 -9.95
C SER A 227 -5.23 -23.64 -9.92
N LYS A 228 -4.57 -23.04 -10.90
CA LYS A 228 -4.60 -21.58 -11.12
C LYS A 228 -6.00 -21.06 -11.47
N GLU A 229 -6.78 -21.86 -12.16
CA GLU A 229 -8.17 -21.53 -12.49
C GLU A 229 -9.03 -21.51 -11.24
N THR A 230 -8.91 -22.53 -10.38
CA THR A 230 -9.61 -22.58 -9.09
C THR A 230 -9.20 -21.42 -8.18
N PHE A 231 -7.90 -21.04 -8.19
CA PHE A 231 -7.44 -19.85 -7.48
C PHE A 231 -8.13 -18.58 -8.01
N ALA A 232 -8.23 -18.40 -9.33
CA ALA A 232 -8.87 -17.23 -9.92
C ALA A 232 -10.36 -17.15 -9.56
N GLN A 233 -11.07 -18.29 -9.59
CA GLN A 233 -12.48 -18.38 -9.19
C GLN A 233 -12.69 -18.06 -7.71
N SER A 234 -11.87 -18.65 -6.82
CA SER A 234 -11.92 -18.38 -5.38
C SER A 234 -11.65 -16.89 -5.09
N TYR A 235 -10.60 -16.34 -5.71
CA TYR A 235 -10.27 -14.92 -5.56
C TYR A 235 -11.42 -14.01 -6.02
N TYR A 236 -12.06 -14.32 -7.15
CA TYR A 236 -13.18 -13.51 -7.65
C TYR A 236 -14.37 -13.49 -6.70
N ARG A 237 -14.71 -14.64 -6.09
CA ARG A 237 -15.75 -14.73 -5.04
C ARG A 237 -15.39 -13.83 -3.84
N GLN A 238 -14.14 -13.85 -3.40
CA GLN A 238 -13.67 -12.95 -2.34
C GLN A 238 -13.79 -11.48 -2.75
N TYR A 239 -13.42 -11.13 -4.00
CA TYR A 239 -13.44 -9.76 -4.49
C TYR A 239 -14.84 -9.16 -4.58
N VAL A 240 -15.81 -9.91 -5.09
CA VAL A 240 -17.20 -9.44 -5.18
C VAL A 240 -17.91 -9.39 -3.83
N ASN A 241 -17.36 -10.05 -2.81
CA ASN A 241 -17.91 -10.16 -1.46
C ASN A 241 -17.25 -9.14 -0.48
N THR A 242 -16.93 -7.94 -0.97
CA THR A 242 -16.26 -6.89 -0.17
C THR A 242 -17.17 -5.77 0.31
N ASP A 243 -18.45 -5.79 -0.03
CA ASP A 243 -19.40 -4.76 0.38
C ASP A 243 -20.08 -5.13 1.70
N ALA A 244 -20.13 -4.19 2.65
CA ALA A 244 -20.65 -4.45 3.99
C ALA A 244 -22.16 -4.78 4.04
N ILE A 245 -22.95 -4.35 3.03
CA ILE A 245 -24.40 -4.57 3.01
C ILE A 245 -24.74 -5.94 2.37
N THR A 246 -24.03 -6.30 1.30
CA THR A 246 -24.39 -7.44 0.46
C THR A 246 -23.49 -8.67 0.66
N ALA A 247 -22.37 -8.51 1.37
CA ALA A 247 -21.43 -9.59 1.59
C ALA A 247 -22.04 -10.71 2.45
N LYS A 248 -21.72 -11.94 2.06
CA LYS A 248 -21.99 -13.17 2.81
C LYS A 248 -20.79 -13.58 3.65
N ARG A 249 -21.00 -14.45 4.61
CA ARG A 249 -19.92 -15.17 5.26
C ARG A 249 -19.23 -16.08 4.25
N LEU A 250 -17.88 -16.11 4.23
CA LEU A 250 -17.09 -17.00 3.38
C LEU A 250 -16.42 -18.05 4.24
N VAL A 251 -16.42 -19.30 3.76
CA VAL A 251 -15.78 -20.43 4.43
C VAL A 251 -14.73 -21.03 3.50
N GLU A 252 -13.47 -21.03 3.92
CA GLU A 252 -12.35 -21.63 3.19
C GLU A 252 -11.91 -22.91 3.90
N PRO A 253 -12.09 -24.10 3.27
CA PRO A 253 -11.69 -25.38 3.87
C PRO A 253 -10.18 -25.61 3.80
N TYR A 254 -9.66 -26.33 4.81
CA TYR A 254 -8.30 -26.85 4.92
C TYR A 254 -8.33 -28.33 5.29
N LYS A 255 -7.20 -29.03 5.16
CA LYS A 255 -7.08 -30.44 5.59
C LYS A 255 -7.46 -30.62 7.07
N LYS A 256 -7.83 -31.83 7.44
CA LYS A 256 -8.17 -32.23 8.83
C LYS A 256 -9.42 -31.56 9.40
N LYS A 257 -10.41 -31.22 8.56
CA LYS A 257 -11.63 -30.52 8.99
C LYS A 257 -11.33 -29.19 9.72
N GLU A 258 -10.36 -28.46 9.26
CA GLU A 258 -10.09 -27.10 9.70
C GLU A 258 -10.70 -26.15 8.67
N TYR A 259 -11.45 -25.17 9.12
CA TYR A 259 -12.09 -24.16 8.28
C TYR A 259 -11.68 -22.77 8.76
N LEU A 260 -11.51 -21.88 7.81
CA LEU A 260 -11.47 -20.44 8.11
C LEU A 260 -12.79 -19.81 7.70
N VAL A 261 -13.36 -19.06 8.60
CA VAL A 261 -14.62 -18.37 8.40
C VAL A 261 -14.37 -16.87 8.41
N GLN A 262 -14.63 -16.22 7.28
CA GLN A 262 -14.60 -14.77 7.15
C GLN A 262 -16.03 -14.26 7.32
N ASN A 263 -16.29 -13.50 8.38
CA ASN A 263 -17.54 -12.76 8.55
C ASN A 263 -17.66 -11.64 7.50
N PRO A 264 -18.85 -11.12 7.20
CA PRO A 264 -19.01 -9.95 6.35
C PRO A 264 -18.19 -8.75 6.87
N PRO A 265 -17.77 -7.82 5.99
CA PRO A 265 -17.05 -6.61 6.42
C PRO A 265 -17.84 -5.81 7.47
N SER A 266 -17.13 -5.11 8.35
CA SER A 266 -17.75 -4.12 9.25
C SER A 266 -18.54 -3.08 8.47
N LEU A 267 -19.61 -2.58 9.05
CA LEU A 267 -20.34 -1.45 8.48
C LEU A 267 -19.42 -0.22 8.37
N PRO A 268 -19.56 0.58 7.33
CA PRO A 268 -18.85 1.85 7.25
C PRO A 268 -19.23 2.75 8.43
N LEU A 269 -18.27 3.47 8.97
CA LEU A 269 -18.52 4.49 9.99
C LEU A 269 -19.50 5.53 9.45
N THR A 270 -20.40 6.00 10.30
CA THR A 270 -21.20 7.20 10.05
C THR A 270 -20.29 8.44 10.02
N GLN A 271 -20.83 9.60 9.64
CA GLN A 271 -20.05 10.83 9.67
C GLN A 271 -19.68 11.23 11.11
N GLU A 272 -20.60 11.04 12.05
CA GLU A 272 -20.42 11.32 13.47
C GLU A 272 -19.31 10.43 14.07
N GLU A 273 -19.34 9.13 13.78
CA GLU A 273 -18.28 8.21 14.20
C GLU A 273 -16.93 8.54 13.55
N MET A 274 -16.93 8.92 12.27
CA MET A 274 -15.71 9.41 11.63
C MET A 274 -15.16 10.65 12.30
N ASP A 275 -16.01 11.63 12.62
CA ASP A 275 -15.62 12.86 13.29
C ASP A 275 -15.06 12.54 14.68
N HIS A 276 -15.73 11.68 15.44
CA HIS A 276 -15.26 11.22 16.75
C HIS A 276 -13.86 10.61 16.69
N VAL A 277 -13.63 9.68 15.74
CA VAL A 277 -12.30 9.05 15.55
C VAL A 277 -11.20 10.09 15.33
N TYR A 278 -11.46 11.14 14.55
CA TYR A 278 -10.45 12.18 14.27
C TYR A 278 -10.36 13.27 15.36
N GLU A 279 -11.32 13.35 16.25
CA GLU A 279 -11.32 14.27 17.41
C GLU A 279 -10.70 13.64 18.67
N LEU A 280 -10.32 12.37 18.67
CA LEU A 280 -9.61 11.71 19.76
C LEU A 280 -8.32 12.47 20.12
N PRO A 281 -7.84 12.37 21.37
CA PRO A 281 -6.74 13.22 21.88
C PRO A 281 -5.36 12.78 21.42
N TYR A 282 -5.12 12.78 20.11
CA TYR A 282 -3.82 12.47 19.53
C TYR A 282 -2.74 13.50 19.92
N MET A 283 -1.53 13.01 20.15
CA MET A 283 -0.36 13.87 20.39
C MET A 283 0.13 14.56 19.10
N THR A 284 -0.27 14.08 17.92
CA THR A 284 0.16 14.53 16.58
C THR A 284 1.69 14.54 16.43
N ALA A 285 2.37 13.62 17.10
CA ALA A 285 3.82 13.52 17.21
C ALA A 285 4.28 12.06 17.28
N TRP A 286 5.56 11.83 17.06
CA TRP A 286 6.22 10.58 17.43
C TRP A 286 6.56 10.56 18.92
N HIS A 287 6.74 9.38 19.49
CA HIS A 287 7.14 9.24 20.89
C HIS A 287 8.51 9.89 21.15
N PRO A 288 8.70 10.65 22.24
CA PRO A 288 9.93 11.44 22.50
C PRO A 288 11.23 10.63 22.55
N SER A 289 11.15 9.32 22.81
CA SER A 289 12.32 8.43 22.77
C SER A 289 13.04 8.43 21.41
N TYR A 290 12.37 8.86 20.35
CA TYR A 290 12.92 8.89 18.98
C TYR A 290 13.60 10.22 18.61
N ASP A 291 13.55 11.26 19.45
CA ASP A 291 14.11 12.59 19.13
C ASP A 291 15.61 12.50 18.82
N LYS A 292 16.36 11.79 19.66
CA LYS A 292 17.81 11.58 19.48
C LYS A 292 18.16 10.76 18.24
N LEU A 293 17.20 10.00 17.70
CA LEU A 293 17.35 9.19 16.48
C LEU A 293 16.93 9.95 15.21
N GLY A 294 16.51 11.22 15.32
CA GLY A 294 16.07 12.05 14.20
C GLY A 294 14.58 11.97 13.90
N GLY A 295 13.77 11.39 14.81
CA GLY A 295 12.33 11.24 14.69
C GLY A 295 11.91 10.19 13.67
N VAL A 296 10.63 10.22 13.25
CA VAL A 296 10.06 9.26 12.29
C VAL A 296 9.76 9.98 10.97
N PRO A 297 10.46 9.66 9.86
CA PRO A 297 10.32 10.39 8.59
C PRO A 297 8.87 10.43 8.06
N ALA A 298 8.11 9.35 8.22
CA ALA A 298 6.72 9.27 7.75
C ALA A 298 5.84 10.39 8.33
N LEU A 299 6.04 10.80 9.59
CA LEU A 299 5.28 11.88 10.20
C LEU A 299 5.55 13.23 9.51
N LYS A 300 6.77 13.49 9.07
CA LYS A 300 7.15 14.78 8.44
C LYS A 300 6.34 15.07 7.18
N GLU A 301 5.94 14.03 6.44
CA GLU A 301 5.15 14.15 5.22
C GLU A 301 3.69 14.49 5.48
N ILE A 302 3.15 14.07 6.63
CA ILE A 302 1.71 14.16 6.92
C ILE A 302 1.35 15.09 8.07
N LYS A 303 2.31 15.57 8.86
CA LYS A 303 2.09 16.36 10.09
C LYS A 303 1.10 17.53 9.90
N PHE A 304 1.11 18.15 8.74
CA PHE A 304 0.25 19.27 8.36
C PHE A 304 -0.69 18.91 7.21
N SER A 305 -1.15 17.68 7.18
CA SER A 305 -2.13 17.17 6.21
C SER A 305 -3.42 16.76 6.92
N LEU A 306 -4.54 16.96 6.26
CA LEU A 306 -5.87 16.66 6.77
C LEU A 306 -6.49 15.49 6.01
N THR A 307 -6.86 14.44 6.70
CA THR A 307 -7.64 13.35 6.11
C THR A 307 -9.10 13.75 6.06
N SER A 308 -9.67 13.80 4.86
CA SER A 308 -11.06 14.22 4.66
C SER A 308 -12.03 13.07 4.43
N ASN A 309 -11.52 11.92 3.94
CA ASN A 309 -12.34 10.78 3.56
C ASN A 309 -11.53 9.48 3.57
N ARG A 310 -12.24 8.36 3.63
CA ARG A 310 -11.74 6.98 3.48
C ARG A 310 -12.56 6.24 2.45
N GLY A 311 -12.02 5.11 1.93
CA GLY A 311 -12.63 4.35 0.86
C GLY A 311 -12.34 4.93 -0.53
N CYS A 312 -12.59 4.14 -1.59
CA CYS A 312 -12.36 4.57 -2.96
C CYS A 312 -13.22 3.78 -3.94
N PHE A 313 -14.16 4.44 -4.62
CA PHE A 313 -14.98 3.79 -5.66
C PHE A 313 -14.28 3.71 -7.04
N GLY A 314 -13.03 4.13 -7.14
CA GLY A 314 -12.24 4.03 -8.36
C GLY A 314 -12.03 2.61 -8.85
N GLY A 315 -11.88 1.64 -7.93
CA GLY A 315 -11.87 0.21 -8.23
C GLY A 315 -10.73 -0.24 -9.14
N CYS A 316 -9.56 0.44 -9.13
CA CYS A 316 -8.40 0.04 -9.94
C CYS A 316 -7.95 -1.37 -9.60
N SER A 317 -7.70 -2.19 -10.63
CA SER A 317 -7.43 -3.63 -10.48
C SER A 317 -6.16 -3.95 -9.68
N PHE A 318 -5.19 -3.04 -9.64
CA PHE A 318 -3.90 -3.20 -8.94
C PHE A 318 -3.91 -2.63 -7.52
N CYS A 319 -4.99 -1.96 -7.09
CA CYS A 319 -5.01 -1.19 -5.85
C CYS A 319 -5.59 -2.02 -4.69
N ALA A 320 -4.78 -2.24 -3.65
CA ALA A 320 -5.18 -2.96 -2.45
C ALA A 320 -6.17 -2.18 -1.56
N LEU A 321 -6.25 -0.85 -1.69
CA LEU A 321 -7.16 -0.03 -0.90
C LEU A 321 -8.63 -0.42 -1.09
N THR A 322 -9.02 -0.79 -2.32
CA THR A 322 -10.38 -1.28 -2.61
C THR A 322 -10.73 -2.52 -1.78
N PHE A 323 -9.77 -3.41 -1.56
CA PHE A 323 -9.95 -4.65 -0.81
C PHE A 323 -9.83 -4.46 0.72
N HIS A 324 -9.12 -3.40 1.14
CA HIS A 324 -8.91 -3.07 2.56
C HIS A 324 -9.93 -2.06 3.09
N GLN A 325 -10.08 -0.89 2.44
CA GLN A 325 -10.98 0.18 2.89
C GLN A 325 -12.39 0.10 2.29
N GLY A 326 -12.57 -0.73 1.26
CA GLY A 326 -13.83 -0.83 0.53
C GLY A 326 -14.04 0.27 -0.51
N ARG A 327 -15.18 0.18 -1.23
CA ARG A 327 -15.56 1.10 -2.32
C ARG A 327 -16.61 2.14 -1.92
N ARG A 328 -17.11 2.08 -0.69
CA ARG A 328 -18.00 3.10 -0.12
C ARG A 328 -17.15 4.19 0.51
N ILE A 329 -17.48 5.44 0.19
CA ILE A 329 -16.79 6.59 0.78
C ILE A 329 -17.37 6.89 2.17
N GLN A 330 -16.48 7.10 3.12
CA GLN A 330 -16.76 7.57 4.48
C GLN A 330 -16.11 8.94 4.60
N VAL A 331 -16.88 9.95 4.99
CA VAL A 331 -16.43 11.35 5.02
C VAL A 331 -16.50 11.91 6.42
N ARG A 332 -15.58 12.79 6.73
CA ARG A 332 -15.66 13.68 7.90
C ARG A 332 -16.49 14.92 7.56
N SER A 333 -17.15 15.46 8.56
CA SER A 333 -17.78 16.77 8.44
C SER A 333 -16.75 17.86 8.15
N GLN A 334 -17.19 18.97 7.57
CA GLN A 334 -16.31 20.12 7.38
C GLN A 334 -15.89 20.71 8.74
N GLU A 335 -16.77 20.67 9.73
CA GLU A 335 -16.56 21.15 11.10
C GLU A 335 -15.41 20.41 11.78
N SER A 336 -15.40 19.07 11.72
CA SER A 336 -14.33 18.24 12.27
C SER A 336 -12.98 18.55 11.62
N ILE A 337 -12.95 18.73 10.29
CA ILE A 337 -11.71 19.06 9.56
C ILE A 337 -11.22 20.47 9.90
N ILE A 338 -12.11 21.43 10.07
CA ILE A 338 -11.77 22.82 10.48
C ILE A 338 -11.20 22.83 11.90
N LYS A 339 -11.82 22.11 12.86
CA LYS A 339 -11.29 21.98 14.24
C LYS A 339 -9.85 21.42 14.23
N GLU A 340 -9.58 20.37 13.45
CA GLU A 340 -8.22 19.81 13.31
C GLU A 340 -7.27 20.84 12.70
N ALA A 341 -7.68 21.58 11.67
CA ALA A 341 -6.86 22.64 11.07
C ALA A 341 -6.51 23.74 12.07
N GLU A 342 -7.46 24.14 12.94
CA GLU A 342 -7.21 25.12 14.01
C GLU A 342 -6.20 24.62 15.05
N LEU A 343 -6.15 23.30 15.32
CA LEU A 343 -5.11 22.69 16.16
C LEU A 343 -3.77 22.70 15.47
N ILE A 344 -3.71 22.34 14.18
CA ILE A 344 -2.51 22.37 13.34
C ILE A 344 -1.90 23.78 13.27
N ILE A 345 -2.72 24.83 13.14
CA ILE A 345 -2.28 26.23 13.09
C ILE A 345 -1.55 26.65 14.38
N LYS A 346 -1.90 26.07 15.52
CA LYS A 346 -1.25 26.34 16.82
C LYS A 346 0.09 25.64 17.01
N ASP A 347 0.46 24.69 16.13
CA ASP A 347 1.75 24.00 16.21
C ASP A 347 2.89 24.96 15.87
N PRO A 348 3.96 25.06 16.70
CA PRO A 348 5.07 26.01 16.51
C PRO A 348 5.83 25.79 15.19
N ASP A 349 5.77 24.58 14.64
CA ASP A 349 6.40 24.26 13.35
C ASP A 349 5.54 24.66 12.14
N PHE A 350 4.28 25.03 12.34
CA PHE A 350 3.39 25.39 11.25
C PHE A 350 3.81 26.71 10.60
N LYS A 351 4.05 26.70 9.31
CA LYS A 351 4.53 27.89 8.52
C LYS A 351 3.42 28.51 7.65
N GLY A 352 2.16 28.14 7.90
CA GLY A 352 1.00 28.61 7.16
C GLY A 352 0.61 27.73 5.96
N TYR A 353 1.16 26.51 5.84
CA TYR A 353 0.89 25.63 4.72
C TYR A 353 0.21 24.34 5.18
N ILE A 354 -1.03 24.15 4.77
CA ILE A 354 -1.70 22.84 4.84
C ILE A 354 -1.20 22.07 3.61
N HIS A 355 -0.51 20.96 3.86
CA HIS A 355 0.21 20.23 2.83
C HIS A 355 -0.71 19.38 1.95
N ASP A 356 -1.82 18.89 2.50
CA ASP A 356 -2.81 18.10 1.80
C ASP A 356 -4.16 18.14 2.50
N VAL A 357 -5.24 18.04 1.73
CA VAL A 357 -6.60 17.82 2.22
C VAL A 357 -7.19 16.70 1.36
N GLY A 358 -7.22 15.47 1.89
CA GLY A 358 -7.61 14.37 1.02
C GLY A 358 -7.75 13.03 1.73
N GLY A 359 -7.54 11.98 0.95
CA GLY A 359 -7.67 10.58 1.35
C GLY A 359 -7.11 9.70 0.23
N PRO A 360 -7.62 8.45 0.06
CA PRO A 360 -7.21 7.59 -1.05
C PRO A 360 -7.39 8.23 -2.43
N THR A 361 -8.39 9.11 -2.54
CA THR A 361 -8.66 10.00 -3.68
C THR A 361 -9.20 11.30 -3.11
N ALA A 362 -8.51 12.40 -3.33
CA ALA A 362 -8.77 13.65 -2.63
C ALA A 362 -10.17 14.23 -2.88
N ASP A 363 -10.62 14.13 -4.11
CA ASP A 363 -11.86 14.71 -4.60
C ASP A 363 -13.12 13.84 -4.37
N PHE A 364 -13.00 12.72 -3.60
CA PHE A 364 -14.14 11.87 -3.24
C PHE A 364 -14.74 12.29 -1.89
N ARG A 365 -15.73 13.18 -1.89
CA ARG A 365 -16.34 13.73 -0.70
C ARG A 365 -17.77 13.25 -0.41
N HIS A 366 -18.25 12.27 -1.16
CA HIS A 366 -19.56 11.63 -0.95
C HIS A 366 -19.58 10.25 -1.61
N THR A 367 -20.60 9.45 -1.34
CA THR A 367 -20.82 8.16 -2.00
C THR A 367 -21.01 8.35 -3.50
N ALA A 368 -20.57 7.38 -4.31
CA ALA A 368 -20.68 7.48 -5.76
C ALA A 368 -22.12 7.67 -6.27
N CYS A 369 -23.11 7.10 -5.57
CA CYS A 369 -24.53 7.29 -5.84
C CYS A 369 -25.38 6.92 -4.63
N GLU A 370 -26.59 7.44 -4.54
CA GLU A 370 -27.54 7.17 -3.45
C GLU A 370 -27.92 5.67 -3.33
N LYS A 371 -27.90 4.96 -4.45
CA LYS A 371 -28.16 3.52 -4.45
C LYS A 371 -27.22 2.75 -3.51
N GLN A 372 -25.95 3.20 -3.39
CA GLN A 372 -24.97 2.57 -2.49
C GLN A 372 -25.38 2.63 -1.01
N LEU A 373 -26.17 3.63 -0.61
CA LEU A 373 -26.61 3.78 0.77
C LEU A 373 -27.60 2.67 1.16
N LYS A 374 -28.47 2.28 0.22
CA LYS A 374 -29.55 1.32 0.48
C LYS A 374 -29.19 -0.11 0.09
N TYR A 375 -28.52 -0.29 -1.04
CA TYR A 375 -28.32 -1.61 -1.66
C TYR A 375 -26.85 -2.03 -1.74
N GLY A 376 -25.95 -1.26 -1.15
CA GLY A 376 -24.52 -1.52 -1.21
C GLY A 376 -23.88 -1.21 -2.57
N VAL A 377 -22.61 -1.53 -2.68
CA VAL A 377 -21.78 -1.30 -3.86
C VAL A 377 -22.05 -2.40 -4.90
N CYS A 378 -22.18 -2.03 -6.18
CA CYS A 378 -22.35 -3.01 -7.25
C CYS A 378 -21.20 -4.01 -7.29
N ALA A 379 -21.49 -5.31 -7.17
CA ALA A 379 -20.47 -6.36 -7.14
C ALA A 379 -19.68 -6.47 -8.45
N ASN A 380 -20.37 -6.39 -9.59
CA ASN A 380 -19.84 -6.64 -10.93
C ASN A 380 -19.67 -5.39 -11.80
N LYS A 381 -19.74 -4.18 -11.20
CA LYS A 381 -19.66 -2.91 -11.93
C LYS A 381 -18.80 -1.91 -11.16
N GLN A 382 -17.95 -1.18 -11.89
CA GLN A 382 -17.20 -0.04 -11.37
C GLN A 382 -17.92 1.28 -11.69
N CYS A 383 -17.75 2.29 -10.81
CA CYS A 383 -18.45 3.56 -10.97
C CYS A 383 -17.86 4.44 -12.08
N LEU A 384 -16.54 4.31 -12.33
CA LEU A 384 -15.79 5.14 -13.28
C LEU A 384 -15.29 4.37 -14.51
N PHE A 385 -15.39 3.04 -14.53
CA PHE A 385 -14.89 2.21 -15.62
C PHE A 385 -15.99 1.29 -16.18
N PRO A 386 -16.04 1.07 -17.52
CA PRO A 386 -15.22 1.68 -18.59
C PRO A 386 -15.56 3.15 -18.86
N LYS A 387 -16.74 3.58 -18.46
CA LYS A 387 -17.23 4.97 -18.52
C LYS A 387 -17.90 5.32 -17.20
N PRO A 388 -17.99 6.61 -16.83
CA PRO A 388 -18.73 7.04 -15.66
C PRO A 388 -20.15 6.49 -15.67
N CYS A 389 -20.57 5.91 -14.53
CA CYS A 389 -21.91 5.35 -14.37
C CYS A 389 -22.97 6.48 -14.48
N ALA A 390 -24.05 6.24 -15.20
CA ALA A 390 -25.12 7.24 -15.37
C ALA A 390 -25.76 7.69 -14.03
N ASN A 391 -25.73 6.81 -13.01
CA ASN A 391 -26.25 7.12 -11.68
C ASN A 391 -25.19 7.74 -10.75
N MET A 392 -23.97 7.97 -11.24
CA MET A 392 -22.90 8.54 -10.42
C MET A 392 -23.16 10.03 -10.21
N ASN A 393 -23.06 10.45 -8.96
CA ASN A 393 -23.01 11.85 -8.61
C ASN A 393 -21.56 12.34 -8.72
N ALA A 394 -21.28 13.27 -9.64
CA ALA A 394 -19.98 13.90 -9.81
C ALA A 394 -20.10 15.38 -9.42
N ASP A 395 -20.14 15.66 -8.12
CA ASP A 395 -20.27 17.01 -7.59
C ASP A 395 -19.12 17.32 -6.62
N HIS A 396 -18.35 18.38 -6.91
CA HIS A 396 -17.25 18.84 -6.07
C HIS A 396 -17.63 20.01 -5.16
N SER A 397 -18.90 20.41 -5.07
CA SER A 397 -19.33 21.61 -4.34
C SER A 397 -18.97 21.57 -2.85
N ASP A 398 -19.12 20.42 -2.19
CA ASP A 398 -18.72 20.25 -0.80
C ASP A 398 -17.20 20.39 -0.63
N TYR A 399 -16.42 19.78 -1.52
CA TYR A 399 -14.97 19.87 -1.45
C TYR A 399 -14.45 21.29 -1.70
N ILE A 400 -15.00 22.00 -2.68
CA ILE A 400 -14.70 23.40 -2.95
C ILE A 400 -15.01 24.27 -1.72
N THR A 401 -16.15 24.05 -1.09
CA THR A 401 -16.55 24.78 0.14
C THR A 401 -15.57 24.53 1.26
N LEU A 402 -15.20 23.28 1.53
CA LEU A 402 -14.20 22.92 2.53
C LEU A 402 -12.85 23.62 2.27
N LEU A 403 -12.36 23.55 1.03
CA LEU A 403 -11.09 24.15 0.66
C LEU A 403 -11.08 25.68 0.84
N ARG A 404 -12.21 26.34 0.55
CA ARG A 404 -12.38 27.77 0.76
C ARG A 404 -12.42 28.14 2.24
N ARG A 405 -13.15 27.38 3.05
CA ARG A 405 -13.16 27.54 4.52
C ARG A 405 -11.77 27.42 5.12
N LEU A 406 -11.02 26.39 4.74
CA LEU A 406 -9.64 26.18 5.20
C LEU A 406 -8.70 27.33 4.78
N ARG A 407 -8.85 27.89 3.57
CA ARG A 407 -8.05 29.05 3.14
C ARG A 407 -8.39 30.34 3.88
N ALA A 408 -9.59 30.43 4.40
CA ALA A 408 -10.04 31.61 5.15
C ALA A 408 -9.58 31.62 6.61
N LEU A 409 -9.04 30.52 7.12
CA LEU A 409 -8.57 30.42 8.51
C LEU A 409 -7.39 31.37 8.76
N PRO A 410 -7.39 32.15 9.86
CA PRO A 410 -6.25 32.99 10.24
C PRO A 410 -4.99 32.13 10.41
N GLY A 411 -3.87 32.58 9.84
CA GLY A 411 -2.59 31.86 9.87
C GLY A 411 -2.37 30.91 8.69
N VAL A 412 -3.40 30.55 7.92
CA VAL A 412 -3.25 29.74 6.71
C VAL A 412 -2.90 30.63 5.51
N LYS A 413 -1.74 30.36 4.91
CA LYS A 413 -1.26 31.03 3.69
C LYS A 413 -1.69 30.31 2.44
N LYS A 414 -1.63 28.96 2.46
CA LYS A 414 -2.03 28.09 1.32
C LYS A 414 -2.50 26.74 1.81
N VAL A 415 -3.43 26.19 1.04
CA VAL A 415 -3.94 24.82 1.16
C VAL A 415 -3.61 24.09 -0.13
N PHE A 416 -2.85 23.01 -0.05
CA PHE A 416 -2.49 22.20 -1.21
C PHE A 416 -3.30 20.92 -1.28
N ILE A 417 -3.42 20.36 -2.48
CA ILE A 417 -3.93 19.02 -2.74
C ILE A 417 -2.76 18.23 -3.31
N ARG A 418 -2.24 17.27 -2.53
CA ARG A 418 -1.14 16.37 -2.92
C ARG A 418 -1.60 14.92 -3.12
N SER A 419 -2.65 14.51 -2.44
CA SER A 419 -3.35 13.26 -2.71
C SER A 419 -3.84 13.24 -4.15
N GLY A 420 -3.84 12.08 -4.77
CA GLY A 420 -4.26 11.95 -6.16
C GLY A 420 -5.71 12.36 -6.34
N ILE A 421 -5.99 13.08 -7.43
CA ILE A 421 -7.35 13.34 -7.91
C ILE A 421 -7.71 12.36 -9.02
N ARG A 422 -9.01 12.07 -9.17
CA ARG A 422 -9.52 11.28 -10.29
C ARG A 422 -9.91 12.21 -11.44
N PHE A 423 -9.04 12.34 -12.41
CA PHE A 423 -9.22 13.23 -13.55
C PHE A 423 -10.47 12.89 -14.39
N ASP A 424 -10.89 11.62 -14.44
CA ASP A 424 -12.11 11.17 -15.06
C ASP A 424 -13.37 11.57 -14.26
N TYR A 425 -13.27 11.63 -12.93
CA TYR A 425 -14.33 12.13 -12.05
C TYR A 425 -14.46 13.66 -12.16
N VAL A 426 -13.33 14.38 -12.22
CA VAL A 426 -13.33 15.84 -12.47
C VAL A 426 -13.99 16.17 -13.81
N LEU A 427 -13.71 15.41 -14.88
CA LEU A 427 -14.36 15.62 -16.19
C LEU A 427 -15.85 15.23 -16.22
N ALA A 428 -16.30 14.41 -15.27
CA ALA A 428 -17.71 14.03 -15.15
C ALA A 428 -18.55 15.09 -14.43
N ASP A 429 -17.91 16.02 -13.72
CA ASP A 429 -18.58 17.16 -13.07
C ASP A 429 -19.02 18.18 -14.13
N LYS A 430 -20.34 18.34 -14.26
CA LYS A 430 -20.94 19.25 -15.25
C LYS A 430 -20.84 20.73 -14.84
N LYS A 431 -20.58 21.02 -13.58
CA LYS A 431 -20.50 22.39 -13.05
C LYS A 431 -19.17 23.09 -13.36
N ASP A 432 -18.14 22.33 -13.74
CA ASP A 432 -16.79 22.76 -14.21
C ASP A 432 -16.03 23.77 -13.30
N HIS A 433 -16.45 23.91 -12.05
CA HIS A 433 -15.83 24.88 -11.13
C HIS A 433 -14.62 24.33 -10.39
N PHE A 434 -14.52 23.02 -10.24
CA PHE A 434 -13.44 22.42 -9.44
C PHE A 434 -12.06 22.58 -10.10
N LEU A 435 -11.98 22.41 -11.42
CA LEU A 435 -10.71 22.56 -12.14
C LEU A 435 -10.14 23.98 -12.03
N GLU A 436 -11.01 25.01 -12.07
CA GLU A 436 -10.59 26.40 -11.89
C GLU A 436 -10.10 26.63 -10.45
N GLU A 437 -10.86 26.21 -9.42
CA GLU A 437 -10.50 26.31 -8.02
C GLU A 437 -9.15 25.62 -7.75
N LEU A 438 -8.98 24.38 -8.26
CA LEU A 438 -7.77 23.59 -8.14
C LEU A 438 -6.55 24.33 -8.69
N CYS A 439 -6.62 24.78 -9.98
CA CYS A 439 -5.51 25.47 -10.64
C CYS A 439 -5.19 26.81 -9.98
N LYS A 440 -6.21 27.55 -9.55
CA LYS A 440 -6.05 28.90 -9.02
C LYS A 440 -5.37 28.91 -7.65
N TYR A 441 -5.71 27.93 -6.78
CA TYR A 441 -5.37 28.03 -5.37
C TYR A 441 -4.61 26.84 -4.78
N HIS A 442 -4.75 25.59 -5.34
CA HIS A 442 -4.37 24.38 -4.64
C HIS A 442 -3.20 23.59 -5.26
N VAL A 443 -2.72 24.01 -6.43
CA VAL A 443 -1.55 23.42 -7.08
C VAL A 443 -0.30 24.25 -6.76
N SER A 444 0.76 23.58 -6.25
CA SER A 444 2.03 24.22 -5.87
C SER A 444 3.03 24.42 -7.03
N GLY A 445 2.60 24.21 -8.28
CA GLY A 445 3.45 24.23 -9.48
C GLY A 445 3.40 22.94 -10.26
N GLN A 446 3.14 21.80 -9.62
CA GLN A 446 2.98 20.49 -10.24
C GLN A 446 1.69 19.83 -9.76
N LEU A 447 0.86 19.38 -10.72
CA LEU A 447 -0.27 18.52 -10.46
C LEU A 447 0.10 17.08 -10.82
N LYS A 448 0.04 16.19 -9.84
CA LYS A 448 0.27 14.76 -10.04
C LYS A 448 -1.05 14.07 -10.38
N VAL A 449 -1.06 13.33 -11.46
CA VAL A 449 -2.21 12.52 -11.91
C VAL A 449 -1.75 11.13 -12.29
N ALA A 450 -2.63 10.15 -12.18
CA ALA A 450 -2.28 8.75 -12.35
C ALA A 450 -3.03 8.12 -13.55
N PRO A 451 -2.64 8.39 -14.81
CA PRO A 451 -3.15 7.65 -15.95
C PRO A 451 -2.68 6.18 -15.95
N GLU A 452 -1.51 5.90 -15.37
CA GLU A 452 -0.83 4.61 -15.23
C GLU A 452 -0.26 4.05 -16.53
N HIS A 453 -0.99 4.14 -17.65
CA HIS A 453 -0.58 3.72 -18.99
C HIS A 453 -1.30 4.56 -20.05
N ILE A 454 -0.96 4.36 -21.35
CA ILE A 454 -1.62 5.05 -22.48
C ILE A 454 -2.31 4.09 -23.45
N CYS A 455 -1.99 2.80 -23.40
CA CYS A 455 -2.61 1.81 -24.26
C CYS A 455 -3.91 1.29 -23.64
N ASP A 456 -5.04 1.46 -24.35
CA ASP A 456 -6.37 1.09 -23.84
C ASP A 456 -6.51 -0.39 -23.52
N SER A 457 -5.77 -1.28 -24.21
CA SER A 457 -5.71 -2.71 -23.89
C SER A 457 -5.21 -2.97 -22.46
N VAL A 458 -4.20 -2.23 -22.01
CA VAL A 458 -3.63 -2.32 -20.65
C VAL A 458 -4.53 -1.58 -19.64
N LEU A 459 -4.99 -0.38 -20.00
CA LEU A 459 -5.89 0.42 -19.15
C LEU A 459 -7.17 -0.33 -18.80
N LYS A 460 -7.73 -1.10 -19.75
CA LYS A 460 -8.89 -1.96 -19.52
C LYS A 460 -8.63 -3.01 -18.43
N LEU A 461 -7.47 -3.66 -18.44
CA LEU A 461 -7.10 -4.62 -17.42
C LEU A 461 -6.81 -3.94 -16.07
N MET A 462 -6.30 -2.72 -16.08
CA MET A 462 -6.10 -1.89 -14.90
C MET A 462 -7.41 -1.37 -14.27
N GLY A 463 -8.53 -1.44 -14.99
CA GLY A 463 -9.80 -0.80 -14.56
C GLY A 463 -9.71 0.73 -14.58
N LYS A 464 -8.98 1.28 -15.55
CA LYS A 464 -8.78 2.72 -15.77
C LYS A 464 -9.54 3.17 -17.03
N PRO A 465 -9.94 4.46 -17.13
CA PRO A 465 -10.55 5.00 -18.34
C PRO A 465 -9.58 4.94 -19.50
N GLU A 466 -10.13 4.95 -20.73
CA GLU A 466 -9.36 5.04 -21.96
C GLU A 466 -8.45 6.29 -21.99
N ASN A 467 -7.31 6.21 -22.67
CA ASN A 467 -6.32 7.29 -22.75
C ASN A 467 -6.92 8.62 -23.24
N GLN A 468 -7.92 8.56 -24.13
CA GLN A 468 -8.61 9.76 -24.61
C GLN A 468 -9.19 10.62 -23.48
N VAL A 469 -9.63 9.99 -22.38
CA VAL A 469 -10.16 10.72 -21.20
C VAL A 469 -9.03 11.50 -20.52
N TYR A 470 -7.87 10.86 -20.36
CA TYR A 470 -6.68 11.54 -19.81
C TYR A 470 -6.22 12.71 -20.68
N GLU A 471 -6.20 12.55 -22.01
CA GLU A 471 -5.82 13.62 -22.94
C GLU A 471 -6.79 14.81 -22.89
N LYS A 472 -8.12 14.52 -22.80
CA LYS A 472 -9.12 15.57 -22.59
C LYS A 472 -8.86 16.37 -21.32
N PHE A 473 -8.56 15.68 -20.21
CA PHE A 473 -8.21 16.33 -18.95
C PHE A 473 -6.93 17.16 -19.09
N ALA A 474 -5.89 16.60 -19.71
CA ALA A 474 -4.62 17.28 -19.92
C ALA A 474 -4.78 18.57 -20.74
N LYS A 475 -5.65 18.52 -21.77
CA LYS A 475 -6.00 19.70 -22.57
C LYS A 475 -6.76 20.74 -21.74
N ALA A 476 -7.76 20.31 -20.97
CA ALA A 476 -8.53 21.19 -20.09
C ALA A 476 -7.65 21.87 -19.07
N TYR A 477 -6.74 21.11 -18.41
CA TYR A 477 -5.79 21.64 -17.43
C TYR A 477 -4.83 22.68 -18.06
N ARG A 478 -4.27 22.40 -19.23
CA ARG A 478 -3.41 23.38 -19.96
C ARG A 478 -4.16 24.65 -20.31
N ASN A 479 -5.38 24.53 -20.82
CA ASN A 479 -6.23 25.66 -21.18
C ASN A 479 -6.58 26.51 -19.95
N MET A 480 -6.93 25.86 -18.83
CA MET A 480 -7.23 26.54 -17.57
C MET A 480 -6.00 27.32 -17.06
N ASN A 481 -4.83 26.71 -17.07
CA ASN A 481 -3.58 27.38 -16.67
C ASN A 481 -3.27 28.60 -17.58
N LYS A 482 -3.50 28.48 -18.89
CA LYS A 482 -3.38 29.59 -19.84
C LYS A 482 -4.35 30.72 -19.50
N LYS A 483 -5.64 30.41 -19.27
CA LYS A 483 -6.67 31.36 -18.85
C LYS A 483 -6.29 32.09 -17.56
N LEU A 484 -5.72 31.37 -16.59
CA LEU A 484 -5.34 31.92 -15.28
C LEU A 484 -3.93 32.57 -15.25
N GLY A 485 -3.18 32.56 -16.35
CA GLY A 485 -1.80 33.04 -16.38
C GLY A 485 -0.82 32.25 -15.48
N LYS A 486 -1.12 30.97 -15.20
CA LYS A 486 -0.33 30.13 -14.31
C LYS A 486 0.70 29.29 -15.08
N LYS A 487 1.88 29.13 -14.50
CA LYS A 487 2.93 28.22 -14.98
C LYS A 487 2.94 26.95 -14.12
N GLN A 488 1.99 26.06 -14.36
CA GLN A 488 1.86 24.78 -13.64
C GLN A 488 2.01 23.64 -14.63
N TYR A 489 2.67 22.56 -14.17
CA TYR A 489 2.95 21.38 -14.98
C TYR A 489 2.16 20.19 -14.46
N MET A 490 1.78 19.31 -15.38
CA MET A 490 1.16 18.04 -15.03
C MET A 490 2.22 16.94 -15.05
N VAL A 491 2.28 16.15 -13.98
CA VAL A 491 3.21 15.02 -13.83
C VAL A 491 2.41 13.73 -13.83
N PRO A 492 2.40 12.97 -14.94
CA PRO A 492 1.72 11.67 -14.96
C PRO A 492 2.51 10.62 -14.20
N TYR A 493 1.82 9.87 -13.34
CA TYR A 493 2.32 8.61 -12.82
C TYR A 493 2.08 7.51 -13.85
N LEU A 494 3.16 6.80 -14.20
CA LEU A 494 3.15 5.72 -15.17
C LEU A 494 3.67 4.44 -14.54
N MET A 495 3.10 3.31 -14.95
CA MET A 495 3.39 1.98 -14.39
C MET A 495 3.92 1.05 -15.46
N SER A 496 5.05 0.40 -15.20
CA SER A 496 5.60 -0.67 -16.04
C SER A 496 5.12 -2.05 -15.59
N SER A 497 5.16 -2.98 -16.51
CA SER A 497 5.04 -4.43 -16.22
C SER A 497 3.73 -4.89 -15.58
N HIS A 498 2.63 -4.14 -15.78
CA HIS A 498 1.29 -4.61 -15.40
C HIS A 498 0.87 -5.80 -16.29
N PRO A 499 0.10 -6.78 -15.78
CA PRO A 499 -0.52 -7.80 -16.62
C PRO A 499 -1.24 -7.18 -17.83
N GLY A 500 -1.02 -7.75 -19.01
CA GLY A 500 -1.50 -7.23 -20.30
C GLY A 500 -0.53 -6.28 -21.01
N SER A 501 0.55 -5.83 -20.36
CA SER A 501 1.56 -4.98 -21.00
C SER A 501 2.64 -5.85 -21.66
N HIS A 502 2.56 -6.00 -22.98
CA HIS A 502 3.64 -6.59 -23.79
C HIS A 502 4.73 -5.54 -24.06
N LEU A 503 5.80 -5.96 -24.68
CA LEU A 503 6.89 -5.06 -25.04
C LEU A 503 6.45 -3.97 -26.03
N LYS A 504 5.48 -4.28 -26.93
CA LYS A 504 4.92 -3.30 -27.87
C LYS A 504 4.17 -2.17 -27.16
N GLU A 505 3.37 -2.45 -26.10
CA GLU A 505 2.70 -1.44 -25.31
C GLU A 505 3.68 -0.59 -24.50
N ALA A 506 4.76 -1.20 -24.00
CA ALA A 506 5.81 -0.48 -23.31
C ALA A 506 6.59 0.47 -24.24
N ILE A 507 6.81 0.06 -25.51
CA ILE A 507 7.43 0.92 -26.54
C ILE A 507 6.48 2.08 -26.90
N ALA A 508 5.19 1.81 -27.13
CA ALA A 508 4.20 2.85 -27.39
C ALA A 508 4.16 3.87 -26.24
N LEU A 509 4.28 3.42 -24.99
CA LEU A 509 4.39 4.31 -23.83
C LEU A 509 5.67 5.16 -23.88
N ALA A 510 6.80 4.60 -24.31
CA ALA A 510 8.06 5.34 -24.47
C ALA A 510 7.97 6.39 -25.58
N GLU A 511 7.33 6.07 -26.71
CA GLU A 511 7.05 7.02 -27.81
C GLU A 511 6.16 8.16 -27.32
N TYR A 512 5.11 7.87 -26.57
CA TYR A 512 4.26 8.90 -25.94
C TYR A 512 5.04 9.82 -25.00
N ILE A 513 5.94 9.27 -24.16
CA ILE A 513 6.82 10.05 -23.28
C ILE A 513 7.77 10.93 -24.08
N ARG A 514 8.30 10.46 -25.23
CA ARG A 514 9.10 11.25 -26.16
C ARG A 514 8.31 12.47 -26.63
N ASP A 515 7.07 12.25 -27.10
CA ASP A 515 6.21 13.28 -27.67
C ASP A 515 5.74 14.30 -26.62
N LEU A 516 5.66 13.90 -25.34
CA LEU A 516 5.44 14.84 -24.22
C LEU A 516 6.63 15.81 -23.99
N GLY A 517 7.81 15.50 -24.52
CA GLY A 517 9.00 16.35 -24.43
C GLY A 517 9.74 16.32 -23.09
N TYR A 518 9.24 15.57 -22.08
CA TYR A 518 9.93 15.37 -20.80
C TYR A 518 9.92 13.92 -20.39
N MET A 519 10.87 13.52 -19.55
CA MET A 519 10.99 12.17 -19.02
C MET A 519 10.55 12.14 -17.55
N PRO A 520 9.67 11.20 -17.15
CA PRO A 520 9.28 11.05 -15.76
C PRO A 520 10.47 10.67 -14.88
N GLU A 521 10.67 11.43 -13.79
CA GLU A 521 11.69 11.08 -12.79
C GLU A 521 11.25 9.89 -11.95
N GLN A 522 9.96 9.84 -11.60
CA GLN A 522 9.36 8.77 -10.81
C GLN A 522 8.56 7.84 -11.72
N VAL A 523 8.91 6.57 -11.70
CA VAL A 523 8.22 5.49 -12.41
C VAL A 523 7.84 4.40 -11.41
N GLN A 524 6.63 3.90 -11.54
CA GLN A 524 6.16 2.76 -10.76
C GLN A 524 6.33 1.48 -11.56
N ASP A 525 6.73 0.42 -10.88
CA ASP A 525 6.66 -0.92 -11.43
C ASP A 525 5.48 -1.63 -10.77
N PHE A 526 4.73 -2.39 -11.54
CA PHE A 526 3.69 -3.22 -10.96
C PHE A 526 4.28 -4.14 -9.88
N TYR A 527 3.74 -4.05 -8.68
CA TYR A 527 4.08 -4.91 -7.55
C TYR A 527 2.87 -5.80 -7.24
N PRO A 528 2.98 -7.13 -7.38
CA PRO A 528 1.88 -8.03 -7.05
C PRO A 528 1.56 -8.01 -5.55
N THR A 529 0.61 -7.17 -5.16
CA THR A 529 0.14 -7.03 -3.78
C THR A 529 -1.03 -7.99 -3.56
N PRO A 530 -1.03 -8.82 -2.50
CA PRO A 530 -2.15 -9.72 -2.20
C PRO A 530 -3.50 -8.98 -2.15
N GLY A 531 -4.58 -9.68 -2.51
CA GLY A 531 -5.93 -9.11 -2.50
C GLY A 531 -6.26 -8.16 -3.65
N THR A 532 -5.49 -8.14 -4.75
CA THR A 532 -5.77 -7.34 -5.94
C THR A 532 -6.07 -8.18 -7.17
N ILE A 533 -6.96 -7.71 -8.03
CA ILE A 533 -7.29 -8.37 -9.32
C ILE A 533 -6.02 -8.56 -10.15
N SER A 534 -5.17 -7.53 -10.22
CA SER A 534 -3.93 -7.60 -11.01
C SER A 534 -2.94 -8.63 -10.48
N THR A 535 -2.94 -8.89 -9.17
CA THR A 535 -2.12 -9.97 -8.59
C THR A 535 -2.68 -11.35 -8.92
N CYS A 536 -4.01 -11.48 -8.95
CA CYS A 536 -4.64 -12.71 -9.45
C CYS A 536 -4.27 -12.95 -10.92
N MET A 537 -4.39 -11.95 -11.80
CA MET A 537 -3.96 -12.03 -13.20
C MET A 537 -2.47 -12.39 -13.31
N TYR A 538 -1.63 -11.76 -12.48
CA TYR A 538 -0.19 -12.00 -12.49
C TYR A 538 0.18 -13.45 -12.18
N TYR A 539 -0.45 -14.04 -11.17
CA TYR A 539 -0.18 -15.42 -10.76
C TYR A 539 -0.80 -16.44 -11.71
N THR A 540 -2.06 -16.22 -12.10
CA THR A 540 -2.82 -17.23 -12.84
C THR A 540 -2.63 -17.14 -14.35
N GLY A 541 -2.36 -15.95 -14.88
CA GLY A 541 -2.48 -15.67 -16.31
C GLY A 541 -3.92 -15.52 -16.79
N LEU A 542 -4.90 -15.37 -15.87
CA LEU A 542 -6.32 -15.25 -16.16
C LEU A 542 -6.89 -13.97 -15.55
N ASP A 543 -7.78 -13.31 -16.27
CA ASP A 543 -8.63 -12.25 -15.69
C ASP A 543 -9.77 -12.90 -14.89
N PRO A 544 -9.77 -12.81 -13.53
CA PRO A 544 -10.75 -13.50 -12.72
C PRO A 544 -12.20 -13.05 -12.96
N ARG A 545 -12.40 -11.90 -13.60
CA ARG A 545 -13.74 -11.37 -13.96
C ARG A 545 -14.36 -12.05 -15.18
N THR A 546 -13.53 -12.60 -16.06
CA THR A 546 -13.95 -13.13 -17.36
C THR A 546 -13.39 -14.52 -17.65
N MET A 547 -12.44 -14.99 -16.86
CA MET A 547 -11.66 -16.23 -17.03
C MET A 547 -10.91 -16.29 -18.36
N LYS A 548 -10.68 -15.15 -19.01
CA LYS A 548 -9.90 -15.05 -20.24
C LYS A 548 -8.41 -14.96 -19.92
N GLU A 549 -7.59 -15.52 -20.80
CA GLU A 549 -6.14 -15.43 -20.70
C GLU A 549 -5.64 -13.99 -20.76
N VAL A 550 -4.66 -13.70 -19.96
CA VAL A 550 -3.97 -12.40 -19.87
C VAL A 550 -2.47 -12.64 -19.94
N TYR A 551 -1.83 -11.95 -20.87
CA TYR A 551 -0.37 -11.95 -20.93
C TYR A 551 0.23 -11.34 -19.65
N VAL A 552 1.31 -11.94 -19.15
CA VAL A 552 2.02 -11.48 -17.95
C VAL A 552 3.52 -11.40 -18.20
N PRO A 553 4.16 -10.23 -18.02
CA PRO A 553 5.61 -10.11 -18.09
C PRO A 553 6.25 -10.75 -16.84
N VAL A 554 6.57 -12.04 -16.91
CA VAL A 554 7.06 -12.81 -15.75
C VAL A 554 8.56 -12.66 -15.59
N THR A 555 9.32 -12.65 -16.71
CA THR A 555 10.78 -12.68 -16.65
C THR A 555 11.38 -11.36 -16.15
N LEU A 556 12.41 -11.46 -15.31
CA LEU A 556 13.12 -10.29 -14.79
C LEU A 556 13.66 -9.39 -15.92
N LYS A 557 14.18 -10.01 -16.99
CA LYS A 557 14.72 -9.29 -18.15
C LYS A 557 13.66 -8.45 -18.86
N GLU A 558 12.46 -9.00 -19.03
CA GLU A 558 11.37 -8.27 -19.67
C GLU A 558 10.84 -7.11 -18.81
N LYS A 559 10.68 -7.34 -17.51
CA LYS A 559 10.33 -6.25 -16.58
C LYS A 559 11.37 -5.13 -16.61
N GLN A 560 12.65 -5.46 -16.66
CA GLN A 560 13.72 -4.50 -16.80
C GLN A 560 13.64 -3.71 -18.13
N MET A 561 13.32 -4.39 -19.23
CA MET A 561 13.11 -3.76 -20.54
C MET A 561 11.94 -2.76 -20.48
N GLN A 562 10.78 -3.18 -19.99
CA GLN A 562 9.60 -2.31 -19.87
C GLN A 562 9.88 -1.10 -18.96
N ARG A 563 10.56 -1.33 -17.84
CA ARG A 563 10.97 -0.25 -16.93
C ARG A 563 11.93 0.74 -17.60
N ALA A 564 12.95 0.22 -18.29
CA ALA A 564 13.98 1.04 -18.95
C ALA A 564 13.39 1.91 -20.06
N LEU A 565 12.38 1.41 -20.79
CA LEU A 565 11.69 2.15 -21.84
C LEU A 565 10.99 3.42 -21.33
N ILE A 566 10.42 3.42 -20.12
CA ILE A 566 9.82 4.63 -19.53
C ILE A 566 10.88 5.69 -19.23
N GLN A 567 12.12 5.27 -18.97
CA GLN A 567 13.26 6.17 -18.70
C GLN A 567 14.37 5.99 -19.76
N TYR A 568 13.96 5.91 -21.03
CA TYR A 568 14.85 5.59 -22.16
C TYR A 568 16.01 6.57 -22.34
N ARG A 569 15.88 7.84 -21.92
CA ARG A 569 16.94 8.85 -22.00
C ARG A 569 18.02 8.67 -20.93
N ASN A 570 17.79 7.86 -19.89
CA ASN A 570 18.83 7.59 -18.91
C ASN A 570 19.95 6.78 -19.56
N PRO A 571 21.22 7.29 -19.57
CA PRO A 571 22.35 6.59 -20.21
C PRO A 571 22.61 5.18 -19.66
N GLU A 572 22.23 4.91 -18.40
CA GLU A 572 22.36 3.60 -17.80
C GLU A 572 21.40 2.56 -18.41
N ASN A 573 20.27 3.03 -18.97
CA ASN A 573 19.26 2.19 -19.58
C ASN A 573 19.53 1.91 -21.06
N TYR A 574 20.53 2.56 -21.70
CA TYR A 574 20.76 2.52 -23.13
C TYR A 574 20.81 1.10 -23.70
N ASP A 575 21.64 0.23 -23.11
CA ASP A 575 21.85 -1.12 -23.63
C ASP A 575 20.59 -1.99 -23.50
N ILE A 576 19.82 -1.77 -22.41
CA ILE A 576 18.55 -2.49 -22.15
C ILE A 576 17.48 -2.01 -23.12
N VAL A 577 17.37 -0.69 -23.35
CA VAL A 577 16.42 -0.10 -24.30
C VAL A 577 16.74 -0.56 -25.72
N LYS A 578 18.01 -0.53 -26.14
CA LYS A 578 18.43 -1.02 -27.45
C LYS A 578 18.05 -2.49 -27.65
N ALA A 579 18.33 -3.34 -26.65
CA ALA A 579 17.95 -4.75 -26.70
C ALA A 579 16.42 -4.95 -26.74
N ALA A 580 15.65 -4.09 -26.08
CA ALA A 580 14.19 -4.12 -26.10
C ALA A 580 13.65 -3.77 -27.50
N LEU A 581 14.17 -2.71 -28.12
CA LEU A 581 13.79 -2.27 -29.47
C LEU A 581 14.11 -3.34 -30.53
N ILE A 582 15.32 -3.90 -30.50
CA ILE A 582 15.72 -4.98 -31.42
C ILE A 582 14.82 -6.22 -31.21
N LYS A 583 14.55 -6.62 -29.95
CA LYS A 583 13.66 -7.75 -29.64
C LYS A 583 12.24 -7.57 -30.18
N ALA A 584 11.79 -6.30 -30.24
CA ALA A 584 10.45 -5.95 -30.73
C ALA A 584 10.40 -5.67 -32.24
N GLY A 585 11.52 -5.73 -32.96
CA GLY A 585 11.60 -5.36 -34.38
C GLY A 585 11.36 -3.86 -34.63
N ARG A 586 11.77 -2.99 -33.67
CA ARG A 586 11.58 -1.54 -33.70
C ARG A 586 12.92 -0.80 -33.78
N GLU A 587 13.84 -1.30 -34.66
CA GLU A 587 15.10 -0.63 -34.96
C GLU A 587 14.92 0.75 -35.57
N ASP A 588 13.75 1.03 -36.17
CA ASP A 588 13.31 2.35 -36.63
C ASP A 588 13.39 3.45 -35.54
N LEU A 589 13.30 3.06 -34.27
CA LEU A 589 13.42 3.96 -33.13
C LEU A 589 14.88 4.18 -32.65
N ILE A 590 15.87 3.63 -33.38
CA ILE A 590 17.31 3.80 -33.10
C ILE A 590 17.92 4.68 -34.18
N GLY A 591 18.12 5.94 -33.90
CA GLY A 591 18.64 6.92 -34.87
C GLY A 591 18.88 8.28 -34.25
N PHE A 592 19.06 9.28 -35.11
CA PHE A 592 19.26 10.68 -34.70
C PHE A 592 18.01 11.53 -34.96
N ASP A 593 17.00 10.98 -35.62
CA ASP A 593 15.77 11.69 -35.96
C ASP A 593 14.93 11.95 -34.72
N GLU A 594 14.02 12.90 -34.79
CA GLU A 594 13.13 13.28 -33.69
C GLU A 594 12.18 12.14 -33.27
N HIS A 595 11.92 11.19 -34.18
CA HIS A 595 11.10 10.01 -33.91
C HIS A 595 11.85 8.89 -33.15
N CYS A 596 13.19 8.96 -33.09
CA CYS A 596 13.98 7.95 -32.43
C CYS A 596 13.98 8.13 -30.89
N LEU A 597 14.05 6.99 -30.17
CA LEU A 597 14.14 6.98 -28.71
C LEU A 597 15.59 7.09 -28.25
N ILE A 598 16.51 6.40 -28.94
CA ILE A 598 17.93 6.36 -28.59
C ILE A 598 18.82 6.51 -29.84
N PRO A 599 20.02 7.11 -29.70
CA PRO A 599 20.98 7.17 -30.78
C PRO A 599 21.58 5.80 -31.12
N PRO A 600 22.16 5.58 -32.34
CA PRO A 600 22.73 4.30 -32.75
C PRO A 600 23.90 3.80 -31.88
N ARG A 601 24.59 4.68 -31.22
CA ARG A 601 25.70 4.40 -30.31
C ARG A 601 25.58 5.15 -29.00
N LYS A 602 26.07 4.55 -27.91
CA LYS A 602 26.08 5.15 -26.58
C LYS A 602 26.95 6.42 -26.60
N MET A 603 26.34 7.57 -26.33
CA MET A 603 27.07 8.84 -26.26
C MET A 603 27.86 8.90 -24.95
N ARG A 604 29.15 9.24 -24.99
CA ARG A 604 29.94 9.50 -23.80
C ARG A 604 29.38 10.76 -23.09
N HIS A 605 29.32 10.72 -21.79
CA HIS A 605 28.77 11.78 -20.92
C HIS A 605 29.21 13.21 -21.32
N ASN A 606 28.30 13.99 -21.90
CA ASN A 606 28.21 15.44 -21.84
C ASN A 606 26.82 15.93 -22.27
N TYR A 607 25.77 15.14 -21.96
CA TYR A 607 24.39 15.48 -22.28
C TYR A 607 23.75 16.20 -21.10
N HIS A 608 23.62 17.56 -21.22
CA HIS A 608 22.74 18.35 -20.35
C HIS A 608 21.33 18.32 -20.95
N PRO A 609 20.32 17.76 -20.26
CA PRO A 609 18.94 17.86 -20.74
C PRO A 609 18.47 19.29 -20.59
N GLY A 610 18.21 19.96 -21.71
CA GLY A 610 17.63 21.32 -21.72
C GLY A 610 18.18 22.36 -22.70
N LYS A 611 19.22 22.08 -23.45
CA LYS A 611 19.64 23.00 -24.53
C LYS A 611 19.10 22.49 -25.88
N LYS A 612 18.16 23.24 -26.47
CA LYS A 612 17.86 23.13 -27.91
C LYS A 612 19.17 23.33 -28.67
N VAL A 613 19.59 22.31 -29.41
CA VAL A 613 20.63 22.45 -30.41
C VAL A 613 19.98 23.23 -31.54
N SER A 614 20.36 24.50 -31.68
CA SER A 614 20.07 25.29 -32.88
C SER A 614 20.77 24.60 -34.06
N ALA A 615 19.97 24.20 -35.03
CA ALA A 615 20.45 23.78 -36.33
C ALA A 615 21.04 24.99 -37.05
N ASP A 616 22.35 25.21 -36.88
CA ASP A 616 23.15 26.04 -37.76
C ASP A 616 24.60 25.58 -37.59
N ASN A 617 25.03 24.75 -38.52
CA ASN A 617 26.39 24.60 -39.05
C ASN A 617 26.51 23.33 -39.91
N THR A 618 25.78 23.35 -41.03
CA THR A 618 26.19 22.58 -42.21
C THR A 618 26.53 23.58 -43.31
N ALA A 619 27.77 23.86 -43.46
CA ALA A 619 28.47 24.10 -44.75
C ALA A 619 29.87 24.68 -44.50
N LYS A 620 30.84 23.88 -44.82
CA LYS A 620 32.04 24.17 -45.62
C LYS A 620 33.24 23.41 -45.07
N SER A 621 33.45 22.26 -45.64
CA SER A 621 34.77 21.64 -45.74
C SER A 621 35.36 22.11 -47.04
N LYS A 622 36.55 22.73 -47.00
CA LYS A 622 37.63 22.50 -47.95
C LYS A 622 38.90 23.22 -47.48
N ASP A 623 39.99 22.45 -47.64
CA ASP A 623 41.38 22.83 -47.79
C ASP A 623 42.23 23.19 -46.56
N GLY A 624 43.03 22.29 -46.20
CA GLY A 624 44.48 22.14 -46.10
C GLY A 624 45.34 23.32 -45.62
N ARG A 625 46.03 23.07 -44.52
CA ARG A 625 47.47 23.23 -44.27
C ARG A 625 47.75 23.38 -42.77
N ALA A 626 48.73 22.63 -42.36
CA ALA A 626 49.33 22.73 -41.02
C ALA A 626 49.89 24.13 -40.76
N ASP A 627 49.69 24.64 -39.57
CA ASP A 627 50.68 25.57 -38.99
C ASP A 627 50.66 25.46 -37.45
N THR A 628 51.86 25.20 -36.98
CA THR A 628 52.26 25.13 -35.58
C THR A 628 52.45 26.52 -35.04
N ARG A 629 51.68 26.97 -34.05
CA ARG A 629 52.09 28.08 -33.17
C ARG A 629 51.67 27.88 -31.72
N LYS A 630 52.72 27.86 -30.90
CA LYS A 630 52.67 27.97 -29.44
C LYS A 630 51.94 29.25 -29.04
N TYR A 631 51.05 29.15 -28.07
CA TYR A 631 50.65 30.34 -27.29
C TYR A 631 50.78 30.10 -25.79
N THR A 632 51.52 31.04 -25.22
CA THR A 632 51.91 31.26 -23.84
C THR A 632 50.73 31.72 -22.99
N LYS A 633 50.76 31.32 -21.70
CA LYS A 633 49.91 31.86 -20.64
C LYS A 633 50.12 33.36 -20.39
N PRO A 634 49.09 34.10 -20.00
CA PRO A 634 49.27 35.28 -19.16
C PRO A 634 48.88 35.05 -17.71
N LYS A 635 49.64 35.68 -16.84
CA LYS A 635 49.54 35.69 -15.37
C LYS A 635 48.50 36.72 -14.89
N SER A 636 47.93 36.36 -13.72
CA SER A 636 47.66 37.20 -12.53
C SER A 636 46.56 38.27 -12.54
N GLY A 637 45.75 38.17 -11.52
CA GLY A 637 44.92 39.23 -10.96
C GLY A 637 44.12 38.72 -9.77
N LYS A 638 44.61 38.96 -8.55
CA LYS A 638 43.85 38.78 -7.30
C LYS A 638 42.90 39.95 -7.11
N PRO A 639 41.76 39.73 -6.51
CA PRO A 639 41.28 40.65 -5.46
C PRO A 639 40.94 39.98 -4.11
N GLN A 640 40.96 40.83 -3.15
CA GLN A 640 41.00 40.76 -1.71
C GLN A 640 39.78 40.12 -1.04
N ASN A 641 40.13 39.46 0.07
CA ASN A 641 39.44 39.25 1.37
C ASN A 641 37.98 39.64 1.55
N MET A 642 37.19 38.62 1.94
CA MET A 642 36.23 38.78 3.03
C MET A 642 36.22 37.53 3.91
N LYS A 643 36.33 37.75 5.23
CA LYS A 643 36.54 36.80 6.31
C LYS A 643 35.32 35.93 6.53
N SER A 644 35.45 34.61 6.55
CA SER A 644 34.54 33.71 7.21
C SER A 644 35.26 32.89 8.27
N LYS A 645 34.65 32.82 9.46
CA LYS A 645 35.18 32.19 10.66
C LYS A 645 35.25 30.66 10.47
N GLN A 646 36.44 30.13 10.70
CA GLN A 646 36.74 28.71 10.84
C GLN A 646 36.20 28.17 12.18
N PHE A 647 35.47 27.06 12.13
CA PHE A 647 35.34 26.17 13.27
C PHE A 647 36.34 25.01 13.10
N LYS A 648 37.14 24.79 14.16
CA LYS A 648 38.19 23.80 14.25
C LYS A 648 37.58 22.39 14.37
N THR A 649 38.05 21.45 13.54
CA THR A 649 37.92 20.03 13.75
C THR A 649 39.22 19.47 14.29
N ASP A 650 39.13 18.85 15.46
CA ASP A 650 40.25 18.15 16.07
C ASP A 650 40.50 16.81 15.36
N LYS A 651 41.75 16.63 15.00
CA LYS A 651 42.33 15.39 14.48
C LYS A 651 42.52 14.37 15.58
N TYR A 652 41.89 13.19 15.44
CA TYR A 652 42.42 11.99 16.13
C TYR A 652 43.16 11.11 15.13
N LYS A 653 44.38 10.72 15.58
CA LYS A 653 45.37 9.93 14.84
C LYS A 653 44.90 8.47 14.68
N THR A 654 45.09 7.97 13.48
CA THR A 654 44.94 6.56 13.12
C THR A 654 46.07 5.70 13.70
N GLY A 655 45.69 4.68 14.46
CA GLY A 655 46.51 3.50 14.72
C GLY A 655 46.22 2.44 13.66
N LYS A 656 47.27 1.96 13.05
CA LYS A 656 47.28 0.79 12.16
C LYS A 656 47.19 -0.46 13.01
N ASP A 657 46.22 -1.33 12.73
CA ASP A 657 46.34 -2.77 12.87
C ASP A 657 45.46 -3.48 11.86
N ARG A 658 46.09 -4.36 11.09
CA ARG A 658 45.45 -5.32 10.19
C ARG A 658 44.96 -6.50 10.96
N PRO A 659 43.80 -7.05 10.67
CA PRO A 659 43.51 -8.46 11.00
C PRO A 659 43.81 -9.36 9.81
N GLU A 660 44.40 -10.48 10.15
CA GLU A 660 44.79 -11.59 9.31
C GLU A 660 43.62 -12.40 8.75
N ASP A 661 43.95 -13.06 7.66
CA ASP A 661 43.15 -14.03 6.90
C ASP A 661 42.38 -15.04 7.77
N PHE A 662 41.03 -15.15 7.56
CA PHE A 662 40.31 -16.36 7.93
C PHE A 662 39.97 -17.16 6.67
N LYS A 663 40.62 -18.31 6.60
CA LYS A 663 40.47 -19.35 5.58
C LYS A 663 39.07 -19.97 5.65
N ALA A 664 38.48 -20.14 4.48
CA ALA A 664 37.27 -20.91 4.25
C ALA A 664 37.41 -22.38 4.68
N GLY A 665 36.65 -22.79 5.67
CA GLY A 665 36.44 -24.19 6.05
C GLY A 665 35.32 -24.82 5.24
N ARG A 666 35.66 -25.71 4.31
CA ARG A 666 34.73 -26.66 3.66
C ARG A 666 34.20 -27.62 4.73
N GLN A 667 32.90 -27.63 4.98
CA GLN A 667 32.26 -28.76 5.66
C GLN A 667 31.61 -29.68 4.62
N LYS A 668 31.92 -30.98 4.81
CA LYS A 668 31.57 -32.13 3.98
C LYS A 668 30.08 -32.49 4.13
N ASN A 669 29.46 -32.82 3.02
CA ASN A 669 28.19 -33.53 2.96
C ASN A 669 28.26 -34.87 3.69
N GLU A 670 27.41 -35.08 4.68
CA GLU A 670 27.04 -36.42 5.14
C GLU A 670 25.74 -36.88 4.48
N LYS A 671 25.87 -37.99 3.76
CA LYS A 671 24.79 -38.77 3.18
C LYS A 671 24.06 -39.55 4.27
N TYR A 672 22.78 -39.31 4.42
CA TYR A 672 21.92 -40.26 5.14
C TYR A 672 21.45 -41.37 4.16
N LYS A 673 21.80 -42.59 4.53
CA LYS A 673 21.38 -43.84 3.92
C LYS A 673 19.93 -44.13 4.18
N THR A 674 19.22 -44.49 3.13
CA THR A 674 17.90 -45.12 3.21
C THR A 674 18.08 -46.61 3.59
N ASP A 675 17.51 -47.00 4.72
CA ASP A 675 17.30 -48.41 5.02
C ASP A 675 15.88 -48.84 4.61
N ARG A 676 15.88 -49.79 3.65
CA ARG A 676 14.76 -50.64 3.26
C ARG A 676 14.50 -51.67 4.34
N PHE A 677 13.31 -51.74 4.87
CA PHE A 677 12.81 -52.99 5.48
C PHE A 677 11.75 -53.64 4.61
N THR A 678 12.10 -54.80 4.14
CA THR A 678 11.24 -55.80 3.46
C THR A 678 10.70 -56.81 4.48
N GLY A 679 9.43 -57.19 4.31
CA GLY A 679 8.95 -58.52 4.58
C GLY A 679 8.07 -58.70 5.85
N LYS A 680 6.89 -59.08 5.77
CA LYS A 680 6.27 -60.36 5.45
C LYS A 680 4.77 -60.34 5.77
N THR A 681 4.02 -60.80 4.79
CA THR A 681 2.64 -61.26 4.89
C THR A 681 2.38 -62.28 5.99
N GLN A 682 1.25 -62.14 6.67
CA GLN A 682 0.44 -63.28 7.12
C GLN A 682 -1.07 -62.96 7.10
N GLU A 683 -1.79 -63.82 6.38
CA GLU A 683 -3.23 -63.96 6.28
C GLU A 683 -3.85 -64.52 7.55
N ARG A 684 -5.13 -64.21 7.76
CA ARG A 684 -6.33 -64.98 8.22
C ARG A 684 -7.13 -64.12 9.20
N GLY A 685 -8.40 -63.90 8.99
CA GLY A 685 -9.52 -64.73 9.02
C GLY A 685 -10.84 -63.99 8.85
N LYS A 686 -11.72 -64.61 8.16
CA LYS A 686 -13.11 -64.28 7.87
C LYS A 686 -13.98 -64.22 9.13
N SER A 687 -14.97 -63.30 9.23
CA SER A 687 -16.37 -63.76 9.39
C SER A 687 -17.38 -62.59 9.48
N LYS A 688 -18.38 -62.76 8.66
CA LYS A 688 -19.84 -62.61 8.80
C LYS A 688 -20.52 -61.25 8.72
N LYS A 689 -21.20 -61.16 7.57
CA LYS A 689 -22.37 -60.29 7.29
C LYS A 689 -23.47 -60.46 8.34
N LYS A 690 -24.15 -59.35 8.68
CA LYS A 690 -25.60 -59.36 8.94
C LYS A 690 -26.26 -58.11 8.35
N THR A 691 -27.11 -58.37 7.38
CA THR A 691 -28.11 -57.50 6.76
C THR A 691 -29.34 -57.47 7.67
N ILE A 692 -29.92 -56.31 7.93
CA ILE A 692 -31.37 -56.24 8.28
C ILE A 692 -31.96 -54.98 7.62
N ARG A 693 -33.16 -55.20 7.10
CA ARG A 693 -33.96 -54.42 6.16
C ARG A 693 -34.71 -53.26 6.79
N ASN A 694 -35.04 -52.30 5.89
CA ASN A 694 -36.09 -51.29 5.87
C ASN A 694 -37.33 -51.55 6.73
N VAL A 695 -37.88 -50.49 7.36
CA VAL A 695 -39.33 -50.25 7.44
C VAL A 695 -39.63 -48.77 7.26
N HIS A 696 -40.45 -48.47 6.23
CA HIS A 696 -41.16 -47.20 6.00
C HIS A 696 -42.24 -47.00 7.08
N THR A 697 -42.47 -45.77 7.50
CA THR A 697 -43.84 -45.25 7.66
C THR A 697 -43.91 -43.75 7.53
N ARG A 698 -44.70 -43.33 6.55
CA ARG A 698 -45.26 -41.97 6.40
C ARG A 698 -46.27 -41.71 7.52
N LYS A 699 -46.32 -40.48 8.03
CA LYS A 699 -47.62 -39.86 8.35
C LYS A 699 -47.54 -38.34 8.13
N LYS A 700 -48.55 -37.86 7.38
CA LYS A 700 -48.94 -36.49 7.08
C LYS A 700 -49.80 -35.92 8.21
N CYS A 701 -49.93 -34.55 8.13
CA CYS A 701 -51.00 -33.67 8.64
C CYS A 701 -50.75 -33.16 10.08
N ARG A 702 -50.75 -31.88 10.35
CA ARG A 702 -51.51 -30.68 9.91
C ARG A 702 -50.64 -29.43 10.02
#